data_bf342f1f5b9b8e46b8b767a0ad61a704
#
_entry.id   bf342f1f5b9b8e46b8b767a0ad61a704
#
_cell.length_a   1.000
_cell.length_b   1.000
_cell.length_c   1.000
_cell.angle_alpha   90.00
_cell.angle_beta   90.00
_cell.angle_gamma   90.00
#
_symmetry.space_group_name_H-M   'P 1'
#
loop_
_entity.id
_entity.type
_entity.pdbx_description
1 polymer ?
#
loop_
_entity_poly.entity_id
_entity_poly.type
_entity_poly.pdbx_seq_one_letter_code
_entity_poly.pdbx_strand_id
1 'polypeptide(L)'
;MTIRCRGAWGLVLLFTCLSTSTGDAQRSIPSSPEPIVEALDPTLMKWYQRQELYYQYRWSWWKYSNYAREPYKRYVDVGLEGTRWYDLYGKYLTKGWKIYEWTQEVPTSFGSNIFKSGRYSNWFNNVVIGRTSQGQYNLAVTLGDEIRTTLTPMTFSKPAFNGIQADFRSDKYALTFLSSRVNFPTRGQNVDVPETRMTDFNNLFGFRGTVQVGDFVNLGATYVNSHFSRTSTDLPLSGFQEGQLTSVQNQDVIRWIAIRITDDSPEDGEGGGVLFSEQIFINRGNEMEPAAIEPRIEGGLPVRGALAADGIEAITLTYVIPDPELKRKIGFELVLANDFRVEATSNLQTNALGEPVFLPVVRADGNVDDGSNQRVVKFDYGLPTGNEIIGFTLEVHDLMGFTVWGELDINNRWRRFPNINFERHAHASTRSEAFFLAARKVAYPWFGFGEVFSIDEGYSTSMFILDRTGEIDYSNAERNRYEFVDDNDDQDRWPDWQRANQPLEGEGLARGGPPAGGIFPGLDENNDFISDFNQNNNLRPDYDEPFWRYEVDPPEFLFGMDLDHNTIIDRFEDDDEPDYPYQRDHRGYNGYMGRRLTPEAKVLIGYAKEWLWSDERESKDFYGLVTFDKDYAQLGRLQIFNNLRIVKDNLIDDQLIWTHPPGTFGGIQTFQDRLVAQDVVINTAFLRFDYKGLPNFNVTNKVKYEIYNQQGENFARPLRTGGVLEELKDSHFLGIVNKCDYAFWIGDFKVHPKFRSLYRRSTAFIKGEADVHNLTEMGILTVRTQPMPKLWIEVGTELAQFYDLEESLGSTGDFFGSVVTSQVSINNNYLGYEVIMNIGHQWERRKFENRDSPETITSAFIVVFAGLGSS
;
A
#
# COMPACT_ATOMS: atom_id res chain seq x y z
N MET A 1 6.56 -40.72 -15.26
CA MET A 1 5.91 -39.52 -14.86
C MET A 1 5.28 -38.95 -16.15
N THR A 2 4.02 -39.26 -16.37
CA THR A 2 3.30 -38.95 -17.62
C THR A 2 2.46 -37.73 -17.37
N ILE A 3 2.93 -36.58 -17.82
CA ILE A 3 2.22 -35.29 -17.73
C ILE A 3 1.01 -35.37 -18.67
N ARG A 4 -0.19 -35.34 -18.12
CA ARG A 4 -1.42 -35.22 -18.89
C ARG A 4 -1.66 -33.74 -19.24
N CYS A 5 -0.95 -33.22 -20.23
CA CYS A 5 -1.29 -31.96 -20.88
C CYS A 5 -2.45 -32.19 -21.87
N ARG A 6 -3.68 -31.98 -21.43
CA ARG A 6 -4.82 -31.83 -22.36
C ARG A 6 -5.29 -30.36 -22.30
N GLY A 7 -4.86 -29.57 -23.25
CA GLY A 7 -5.43 -28.22 -23.45
C GLY A 7 -4.49 -27.13 -23.97
N ALA A 8 -3.16 -27.31 -23.86
CA ALA A 8 -2.23 -26.22 -24.16
C ALA A 8 -1.76 -26.12 -25.64
N TRP A 9 -2.13 -27.06 -26.50
CA TRP A 9 -1.58 -27.15 -27.87
C TRP A 9 -2.35 -26.37 -28.94
N GLY A 10 -3.50 -25.84 -28.63
CA GLY A 10 -4.33 -25.11 -29.60
C GLY A 10 -3.84 -23.69 -29.92
N LEU A 11 -3.12 -23.05 -29.05
CA LEU A 11 -2.71 -21.64 -29.21
C LEU A 11 -1.31 -21.45 -29.83
N VAL A 12 -0.43 -22.44 -29.74
CA VAL A 12 0.92 -22.37 -30.31
C VAL A 12 0.90 -22.49 -31.85
N LEU A 13 -0.11 -23.12 -32.44
CA LEU A 13 -0.25 -23.29 -33.87
C LEU A 13 -0.79 -22.10 -34.63
N LEU A 14 -1.37 -21.09 -33.97
CA LEU A 14 -1.87 -19.88 -34.63
C LEU A 14 -0.74 -18.86 -34.95
N PHE A 15 0.43 -19.04 -34.34
CA PHE A 15 1.55 -18.09 -34.47
C PHE A 15 2.42 -18.30 -35.69
N THR A 16 2.30 -19.42 -36.37
CA THR A 16 3.20 -19.74 -37.52
C THR A 16 2.67 -19.25 -38.89
N CYS A 17 1.49 -18.68 -38.96
CA CYS A 17 0.88 -18.27 -40.24
C CYS A 17 0.87 -16.77 -40.55
N LEU A 18 1.44 -15.91 -39.68
CA LEU A 18 1.39 -14.46 -39.88
C LEU A 18 2.72 -13.77 -40.25
N SER A 19 3.71 -14.51 -40.66
CA SER A 19 4.99 -13.92 -41.07
C SER A 19 5.12 -13.87 -42.59
N THR A 20 4.52 -12.91 -43.25
CA THR A 20 5.04 -12.33 -44.50
C THR A 20 4.28 -11.07 -44.88
N SER A 21 4.78 -9.91 -44.47
CA SER A 21 4.70 -8.70 -45.30
C SER A 21 5.79 -7.72 -44.83
N THR A 22 6.77 -7.53 -45.68
CA THR A 22 7.77 -6.47 -45.57
C THR A 22 7.06 -5.14 -45.85
N GLY A 23 6.81 -4.38 -44.81
CA GLY A 23 6.36 -2.99 -44.90
C GLY A 23 7.34 -2.09 -44.16
N ASP A 24 7.76 -1.01 -44.78
CA ASP A 24 8.75 -0.06 -44.33
C ASP A 24 8.55 0.38 -42.87
N ALA A 25 9.58 0.23 -42.07
CA ALA A 25 9.66 0.68 -40.72
C ALA A 25 9.71 2.22 -40.63
N GLN A 26 8.55 2.85 -40.59
CA GLN A 26 8.46 4.18 -40.02
C GLN A 26 8.81 4.10 -38.54
N ARG A 27 9.89 4.74 -38.14
CA ARG A 27 10.26 4.93 -36.71
C ARG A 27 9.11 5.64 -36.02
N SER A 28 8.22 4.90 -35.39
CA SER A 28 7.33 5.44 -34.39
C SER A 28 8.20 5.89 -33.22
N ILE A 29 8.22 7.16 -32.97
CA ILE A 29 8.70 7.72 -31.69
C ILE A 29 7.87 7.00 -30.63
N PRO A 30 8.47 6.29 -29.64
CA PRO A 30 7.71 5.66 -28.61
C PRO A 30 6.97 6.75 -27.82
N SER A 31 5.71 6.91 -28.14
CA SER A 31 4.79 7.74 -27.39
C SER A 31 4.47 6.99 -26.12
N SER A 32 5.00 7.44 -25.03
CA SER A 32 4.91 6.93 -23.67
C SER A 32 5.59 5.57 -23.42
N PRO A 33 6.32 5.43 -22.34
CA PRO A 33 6.78 4.13 -21.88
C PRO A 33 5.56 3.22 -21.74
N GLU A 34 5.70 2.00 -22.23
CA GLU A 34 4.64 1.00 -22.14
C GLU A 34 4.57 0.51 -20.69
N PRO A 35 3.63 0.98 -19.87
CA PRO A 35 3.63 0.66 -18.44
C PRO A 35 3.57 -0.85 -18.19
N ILE A 36 2.83 -1.57 -19.00
CA ILE A 36 2.62 -3.02 -18.80
C ILE A 36 3.87 -3.84 -19.06
N VAL A 37 4.69 -3.47 -20.03
CA VAL A 37 5.87 -4.28 -20.38
C VAL A 37 7.03 -4.01 -19.44
N GLU A 38 7.03 -2.87 -18.82
CA GLU A 38 8.03 -2.45 -17.85
C GLU A 38 7.62 -2.82 -16.43
N ALA A 39 6.33 -2.85 -16.16
CA ALA A 39 5.74 -3.46 -14.98
C ALA A 39 5.93 -4.99 -14.90
N LEU A 40 6.52 -5.59 -15.90
CA LEU A 40 6.92 -7.00 -15.90
C LEU A 40 8.40 -7.20 -15.58
N ASP A 41 9.10 -6.16 -15.22
CA ASP A 41 10.39 -6.28 -14.56
C ASP A 41 10.15 -6.73 -13.11
N PRO A 42 10.65 -7.89 -12.66
CA PRO A 42 10.34 -8.43 -11.34
C PRO A 42 10.67 -7.53 -10.15
N THR A 43 11.71 -6.70 -10.22
CA THR A 43 11.93 -5.67 -9.20
C THR A 43 10.82 -4.66 -9.08
N LEU A 44 10.04 -4.56 -10.13
CA LEU A 44 8.93 -3.64 -10.17
C LEU A 44 7.63 -4.30 -9.77
N MET A 45 7.56 -5.61 -9.71
CA MET A 45 6.30 -6.32 -9.66
C MET A 45 5.68 -6.40 -8.29
N LYS A 46 6.45 -6.61 -7.25
CA LYS A 46 5.92 -6.66 -5.89
C LYS A 46 5.46 -5.29 -5.39
N TRP A 47 6.19 -4.26 -5.78
CA TRP A 47 6.02 -2.89 -5.30
C TRP A 47 5.72 -1.95 -6.44
N TYR A 48 5.17 -2.49 -7.45
CA TYR A 48 5.23 -1.88 -8.75
C TYR A 48 4.36 -0.68 -8.94
N GLN A 49 3.39 -0.46 -8.15
CA GLN A 49 2.69 0.79 -8.22
C GLN A 49 3.65 1.96 -8.10
N ARG A 50 4.47 1.89 -7.09
CA ARG A 50 5.45 2.91 -6.79
C ARG A 50 6.60 2.92 -7.74
N GLN A 51 7.07 1.73 -8.07
CA GLN A 51 8.20 1.57 -8.96
C GLN A 51 7.83 1.78 -10.41
N GLU A 52 6.64 1.38 -10.81
CA GLU A 52 6.08 1.71 -12.10
C GLU A 52 5.99 3.23 -12.29
N LEU A 53 5.53 3.94 -11.28
CA LEU A 53 5.57 5.41 -11.25
C LEU A 53 6.98 5.95 -11.42
N TYR A 54 7.94 5.45 -10.69
CA TYR A 54 9.32 5.86 -10.80
C TYR A 54 9.90 5.54 -12.17
N TYR A 55 9.55 4.42 -12.72
CA TYR A 55 10.00 4.04 -14.04
C TYR A 55 9.36 4.89 -15.12
N GLN A 56 8.06 5.04 -15.11
CA GLN A 56 7.30 5.83 -16.07
C GLN A 56 7.79 7.27 -16.13
N TYR A 57 8.08 7.84 -14.97
CA TYR A 57 8.65 9.19 -14.89
C TYR A 57 10.17 9.21 -14.89
N ARG A 58 10.81 8.07 -15.12
CA ARG A 58 12.26 7.88 -15.03
C ARG A 58 12.84 8.36 -13.71
N TRP A 59 12.15 8.12 -12.65
CA TRP A 59 12.61 8.41 -11.33
C TRP A 59 13.23 7.18 -10.74
N SER A 60 14.38 7.36 -10.23
CA SER A 60 14.92 6.48 -9.22
C SER A 60 14.65 7.12 -7.86
N TRP A 61 14.37 6.33 -6.87
CA TRP A 61 14.03 6.78 -5.53
C TRP A 61 15.10 7.70 -4.91
N TRP A 62 16.38 7.62 -5.26
CA TRP A 62 17.39 8.59 -4.89
C TRP A 62 17.29 9.91 -5.66
N LYS A 63 16.69 9.91 -6.82
CA LYS A 63 16.37 11.14 -7.55
C LYS A 63 15.11 11.79 -7.05
N TYR A 64 14.35 11.06 -6.30
CA TYR A 64 13.03 11.44 -5.91
C TYR A 64 13.02 12.43 -4.76
N SER A 65 13.94 12.34 -3.86
CA SER A 65 14.00 13.32 -2.84
C SER A 65 14.23 14.65 -3.52
N ASN A 66 13.23 15.29 -3.88
CA ASN A 66 13.32 16.64 -3.95
C ASN A 66 13.40 17.36 -5.20
N TYR A 67 13.18 18.54 -4.96
CA TYR A 67 13.33 19.72 -5.75
C TYR A 67 14.54 19.82 -6.61
N ALA A 68 15.59 19.19 -6.23
CA ALA A 68 16.86 19.47 -6.81
C ALA A 68 16.96 19.05 -8.28
N ARG A 69 16.14 18.10 -8.76
CA ARG A 69 16.26 17.62 -10.14
C ARG A 69 15.13 17.97 -11.07
N GLU A 70 13.93 17.95 -10.55
CA GLU A 70 12.73 18.47 -11.20
C GLU A 70 12.20 19.58 -10.31
N PRO A 71 12.84 20.77 -10.36
CA PRO A 71 12.60 21.77 -9.37
C PRO A 71 11.15 22.21 -9.41
N TYR A 72 10.48 22.01 -8.32
CA TYR A 72 9.19 22.54 -7.96
C TYR A 72 7.96 21.87 -8.52
N LYS A 73 7.97 21.31 -9.72
CA LYS A 73 6.72 20.90 -10.33
C LYS A 73 5.86 20.07 -9.40
N ARG A 74 6.45 19.16 -8.63
CA ARG A 74 5.67 18.26 -7.80
C ARG A 74 5.25 18.83 -6.47
N TYR A 75 6.12 19.51 -5.82
CA TYR A 75 5.76 20.14 -4.56
C TYR A 75 4.78 21.27 -4.76
N VAL A 76 5.01 22.05 -5.81
CA VAL A 76 4.13 23.12 -6.19
C VAL A 76 2.82 22.59 -6.74
N ASP A 77 2.87 21.51 -7.53
CA ASP A 77 1.71 20.92 -8.15
C ASP A 77 0.68 20.41 -7.12
N VAL A 78 1.12 19.72 -6.08
CA VAL A 78 0.19 19.21 -5.07
C VAL A 78 -0.18 20.25 -4.03
N GLY A 79 0.79 21.03 -3.56
CA GLY A 79 0.58 22.03 -2.51
C GLY A 79 -0.06 23.35 -2.97
N LEU A 80 0.39 23.91 -4.12
CA LEU A 80 -0.06 25.21 -4.61
C LEU A 80 -1.07 25.15 -5.74
N GLU A 81 -1.06 24.10 -6.54
CA GLU A 81 -1.99 23.93 -7.66
C GLU A 81 -3.22 23.10 -7.31
N GLY A 82 -3.22 22.44 -6.14
CA GLY A 82 -4.29 21.61 -5.68
C GLY A 82 -4.35 20.23 -6.36
N THR A 83 -5.49 19.58 -6.25
CA THR A 83 -5.76 18.27 -6.83
C THR A 83 -6.56 18.35 -8.12
N ARG A 84 -6.56 17.29 -8.90
CA ARG A 84 -7.42 17.18 -10.08
C ARG A 84 -8.84 16.86 -9.65
N TRP A 85 -9.78 17.51 -10.32
CA TRP A 85 -11.20 17.30 -10.06
C TRP A 85 -11.93 16.90 -11.34
N TYR A 86 -12.86 15.99 -11.15
CA TYR A 86 -13.67 15.42 -12.23
C TYR A 86 -15.14 15.69 -11.96
N ASP A 87 -15.94 15.65 -13.02
CA ASP A 87 -17.37 15.75 -12.90
C ASP A 87 -18.04 14.38 -12.70
N LEU A 88 -19.36 14.38 -12.53
CA LEU A 88 -20.17 13.18 -12.36
C LEU A 88 -20.00 12.16 -13.50
N TYR A 89 -19.60 12.60 -14.67
CA TYR A 89 -19.44 11.77 -15.87
C TYR A 89 -18.00 11.30 -16.09
N GLY A 90 -17.10 11.52 -15.14
CA GLY A 90 -15.69 11.18 -15.26
C GLY A 90 -14.89 12.12 -16.16
N LYS A 91 -15.38 13.33 -16.42
CA LYS A 91 -14.65 14.31 -17.22
C LYS A 91 -13.82 15.22 -16.34
N TYR A 92 -12.58 15.42 -16.73
CA TYR A 92 -11.70 16.36 -16.07
C TYR A 92 -12.29 17.78 -16.10
N LEU A 93 -12.37 18.40 -14.95
CA LEU A 93 -12.87 19.76 -14.76
C LEU A 93 -11.72 20.75 -14.63
N THR A 94 -10.95 20.61 -13.58
CA THR A 94 -9.87 21.55 -13.24
C THR A 94 -8.91 20.90 -12.24
N LYS A 95 -7.73 21.50 -12.15
CA LYS A 95 -6.78 21.27 -11.07
C LYS A 95 -6.86 22.42 -10.08
N GLY A 96 -7.09 22.16 -8.82
CA GLY A 96 -7.28 23.21 -7.82
C GLY A 96 -7.87 22.68 -6.52
N TRP A 97 -8.72 23.47 -5.91
CA TRP A 97 -9.27 23.18 -4.60
C TRP A 97 -10.79 23.10 -4.63
N LYS A 98 -11.34 22.15 -3.86
CA LYS A 98 -12.77 22.11 -3.57
C LYS A 98 -13.08 23.22 -2.52
N ILE A 99 -13.85 24.22 -2.89
CA ILE A 99 -14.20 25.34 -2.01
C ILE A 99 -15.49 25.06 -1.26
N TYR A 100 -16.45 24.48 -1.93
CA TYR A 100 -17.77 24.23 -1.39
C TYR A 100 -18.36 22.97 -1.98
N GLU A 101 -18.99 22.16 -1.13
CA GLU A 101 -19.79 21.03 -1.54
C GLU A 101 -21.02 20.94 -0.65
N TRP A 102 -22.13 20.68 -1.29
CA TRP A 102 -23.37 20.26 -0.64
C TRP A 102 -23.90 19.04 -1.38
N THR A 103 -24.13 17.98 -0.63
CA THR A 103 -24.73 16.75 -1.14
C THR A 103 -25.91 16.34 -0.29
N GLN A 104 -26.96 15.89 -0.93
CA GLN A 104 -28.15 15.33 -0.31
C GLN A 104 -28.46 14.02 -0.98
N GLU A 105 -28.46 12.94 -0.22
CA GLU A 105 -28.77 11.61 -0.70
C GLU A 105 -29.95 11.01 0.08
N VAL A 106 -30.85 10.33 -0.61
CA VAL A 106 -32.07 9.75 -0.04
C VAL A 106 -32.41 8.45 -0.77
N PRO A 107 -32.66 7.33 -0.09
CA PRO A 107 -32.35 7.07 1.31
C PRO A 107 -30.87 6.68 1.44
N THR A 108 -30.16 7.19 2.42
CA THR A 108 -28.83 6.72 2.72
C THR A 108 -28.51 6.82 4.19
N SER A 109 -27.49 6.08 4.61
CA SER A 109 -26.87 6.21 5.90
C SER A 109 -26.10 7.52 6.10
N PHE A 110 -25.73 8.21 5.01
CA PHE A 110 -24.94 9.45 5.07
C PHE A 110 -25.78 10.74 5.14
N GLY A 111 -27.04 10.68 4.75
CA GLY A 111 -27.94 11.83 4.81
C GLY A 111 -27.51 13.00 3.93
N SER A 112 -27.41 14.19 4.50
CA SER A 112 -26.89 15.37 3.80
C SER A 112 -25.54 15.78 4.36
N ASN A 113 -24.66 16.19 3.47
CA ASN A 113 -23.31 16.65 3.80
C ASN A 113 -23.08 18.07 3.28
N ILE A 114 -22.39 18.90 4.07
CA ILE A 114 -21.95 20.22 3.68
C ILE A 114 -20.48 20.37 4.00
N PHE A 115 -19.68 20.59 2.97
CA PHE A 115 -18.28 20.97 3.09
C PHE A 115 -18.12 22.44 2.76
N LYS A 116 -17.38 23.16 3.58
CA LYS A 116 -16.89 24.51 3.29
C LYS A 116 -15.40 24.53 3.57
N SER A 117 -14.62 24.93 2.61
CA SER A 117 -13.24 25.28 2.88
C SER A 117 -13.21 26.44 3.87
N GLY A 118 -12.88 26.15 5.10
CA GLY A 118 -13.01 27.11 6.21
C GLY A 118 -12.03 28.27 6.14
N ARG A 119 -10.96 28.15 5.37
CA ARG A 119 -9.94 29.20 5.19
C ARG A 119 -8.98 28.80 4.07
N TYR A 120 -8.23 29.78 3.59
CA TYR A 120 -7.06 29.62 2.73
C TYR A 120 -5.91 28.79 3.35
N SER A 121 -6.14 28.08 4.44
CA SER A 121 -5.13 27.31 5.16
C SER A 121 -4.48 26.21 4.32
N ASN A 122 -5.22 25.68 3.35
CA ASN A 122 -4.68 24.67 2.44
C ASN A 122 -3.91 25.26 1.25
N TRP A 123 -3.88 26.57 1.10
CA TRP A 123 -3.16 27.20 -0.01
C TRP A 123 -1.64 27.25 0.19
N PHE A 124 -1.19 27.08 1.42
CA PHE A 124 0.21 27.21 1.81
C PHE A 124 0.68 26.05 2.70
N ASN A 125 0.27 24.85 2.36
CA ASN A 125 0.72 23.67 3.09
C ASN A 125 2.23 23.45 2.92
N ASN A 126 2.79 23.96 1.81
CA ASN A 126 4.22 23.96 1.58
C ASN A 126 4.69 25.35 1.17
N VAL A 127 5.58 25.92 1.95
CA VAL A 127 6.17 27.21 1.65
C VAL A 127 7.66 27.05 1.38
N VAL A 128 8.11 27.36 0.17
CA VAL A 128 9.53 27.50 -0.10
C VAL A 128 10.00 28.84 0.41
N ILE A 129 10.67 28.86 1.56
CA ILE A 129 11.13 30.09 2.23
C ILE A 129 12.27 30.73 1.47
N GLY A 130 13.19 29.94 0.94
CA GLY A 130 14.35 30.44 0.24
C GLY A 130 14.80 29.48 -0.85
N ARG A 131 15.09 30.07 -2.01
CA ARG A 131 15.78 29.38 -3.09
C ARG A 131 16.87 30.29 -3.62
N THR A 132 18.05 29.72 -3.75
CA THR A 132 19.14 30.41 -4.42
C THR A 132 19.84 29.45 -5.36
N SER A 133 20.27 29.99 -6.49
CA SER A 133 21.02 29.24 -7.49
C SER A 133 22.22 30.07 -7.91
N GLN A 134 23.41 29.50 -7.81
CA GLN A 134 24.63 30.16 -8.24
C GLN A 134 25.51 29.15 -9.01
N GLY A 135 25.57 29.33 -10.33
CA GLY A 135 26.24 28.36 -11.19
C GLY A 135 25.63 26.96 -11.07
N GLN A 136 26.43 25.98 -10.69
CA GLN A 136 25.99 24.60 -10.51
C GLN A 136 25.34 24.30 -9.14
N TYR A 137 25.33 25.26 -8.23
CA TYR A 137 24.85 25.08 -6.86
C TYR A 137 23.42 25.59 -6.71
N ASN A 138 22.58 24.74 -6.15
CA ASN A 138 21.19 25.08 -5.83
C ASN A 138 20.92 24.74 -4.36
N LEU A 139 20.29 25.69 -3.67
CA LEU A 139 19.80 25.50 -2.30
C LEU A 139 18.31 25.85 -2.25
N ALA A 140 17.51 24.99 -1.63
CA ALA A 140 16.11 25.26 -1.35
C ALA A 140 15.79 24.91 0.10
N VAL A 141 14.99 25.74 0.76
CA VAL A 141 14.47 25.47 2.10
C VAL A 141 12.96 25.54 2.04
N THR A 142 12.31 24.46 2.46
CA THR A 142 10.87 24.31 2.48
C THR A 142 10.39 24.15 3.91
N LEU A 143 9.30 24.81 4.25
CA LEU A 143 8.57 24.67 5.50
C LEU A 143 7.12 24.33 5.17
N GLY A 144 6.53 23.39 5.85
CA GLY A 144 5.13 23.01 5.60
C GLY A 144 4.65 21.85 6.46
N ASP A 145 3.39 21.53 6.32
CA ASP A 145 2.71 20.42 6.95
C ASP A 145 2.29 19.28 5.99
N GLU A 146 2.50 19.50 4.69
CA GLU A 146 2.30 18.47 3.65
C GLU A 146 3.53 18.40 2.73
N ILE A 147 4.73 18.34 3.30
CA ILE A 147 5.94 18.17 2.52
C ILE A 147 6.04 16.71 2.10
N ARG A 148 6.14 16.47 0.79
CA ARG A 148 6.37 15.15 0.23
C ARG A 148 7.87 14.90 0.10
N THR A 149 8.34 13.81 0.65
CA THR A 149 9.75 13.45 0.58
C THR A 149 9.98 11.96 0.63
N THR A 150 10.90 11.48 -0.20
CA THR A 150 11.48 10.15 -0.09
C THR A 150 13.00 10.31 0.00
N LEU A 151 13.60 9.89 1.10
CA LEU A 151 15.06 9.75 1.20
C LEU A 151 15.47 8.45 0.49
N THR A 152 14.95 7.34 0.97
CA THR A 152 14.97 6.05 0.27
C THR A 152 13.66 5.31 0.57
N PRO A 153 13.24 4.35 -0.24
CA PRO A 153 12.02 3.60 0.02
C PRO A 153 12.07 2.76 1.30
N MET A 154 13.27 2.40 1.79
CA MET A 154 13.42 1.59 2.98
C MET A 154 13.68 2.40 4.25
N THR A 155 14.00 3.69 4.18
CA THR A 155 14.33 4.48 5.37
C THR A 155 13.35 5.58 5.69
N PHE A 156 12.91 6.33 4.68
CA PHE A 156 11.93 7.40 4.84
C PHE A 156 11.25 7.72 3.51
N SER A 157 9.95 7.52 3.45
CA SER A 157 9.13 7.81 2.29
C SER A 157 7.72 8.21 2.73
N LYS A 158 7.40 9.51 2.62
CA LYS A 158 6.08 9.99 3.02
C LYS A 158 5.47 10.91 1.96
N PRO A 159 4.20 10.73 1.62
CA PRO A 159 3.46 11.63 0.75
C PRO A 159 3.22 13.00 1.40
N ALA A 160 3.14 13.04 2.73
CA ALA A 160 3.00 14.27 3.48
C ALA A 160 3.67 14.18 4.85
N PHE A 161 4.53 15.14 5.19
CA PHE A 161 5.04 15.29 6.54
C PHE A 161 5.09 16.77 6.94
N ASN A 162 4.95 17.01 8.24
CA ASN A 162 5.06 18.37 8.81
C ASN A 162 6.49 18.62 9.26
N GLY A 163 7.10 19.70 8.78
CA GLY A 163 8.44 20.03 9.21
C GLY A 163 9.19 21.03 8.33
N ILE A 164 10.50 20.89 8.37
CA ILE A 164 11.44 21.69 7.59
C ILE A 164 12.28 20.74 6.74
N GLN A 165 12.44 21.08 5.48
CA GLN A 165 13.33 20.39 4.56
C GLN A 165 14.30 21.38 3.94
N ALA A 166 15.58 21.01 3.90
CA ALA A 166 16.60 21.77 3.20
C ALA A 166 17.31 20.88 2.19
N ASP A 167 17.35 21.32 0.94
CA ASP A 167 17.93 20.61 -0.18
C ASP A 167 19.08 21.42 -0.75
N PHE A 168 20.25 20.82 -0.81
CA PHE A 168 21.41 21.35 -1.50
C PHE A 168 21.80 20.43 -2.64
N ARG A 169 22.09 20.98 -3.79
CA ARG A 169 22.51 20.22 -4.95
C ARG A 169 23.58 20.94 -5.78
N SER A 170 24.54 20.13 -6.23
CA SER A 170 25.46 20.47 -7.30
C SER A 170 25.41 19.43 -8.41
N ASP A 171 26.28 19.56 -9.40
CA ASP A 171 26.36 18.55 -10.48
C ASP A 171 26.70 17.15 -9.98
N LYS A 172 27.52 17.07 -8.90
CA LYS A 172 28.02 15.77 -8.37
C LYS A 172 27.53 15.43 -6.97
N TYR A 173 26.96 16.37 -6.25
CA TYR A 173 26.56 16.20 -4.86
C TYR A 173 25.10 16.58 -4.69
N ALA A 174 24.37 15.80 -3.93
CA ALA A 174 23.07 16.19 -3.43
C ALA A 174 22.99 15.89 -1.94
N LEU A 175 22.47 16.83 -1.16
CA LEU A 175 22.24 16.72 0.26
C LEU A 175 20.81 17.12 0.55
N THR A 176 20.11 16.29 1.31
CA THR A 176 18.80 16.58 1.84
C THR A 176 18.83 16.46 3.34
N PHE A 177 18.29 17.43 4.01
CA PHE A 177 18.08 17.41 5.44
C PHE A 177 16.61 17.64 5.73
N LEU A 178 16.03 16.87 6.62
CA LEU A 178 14.67 17.07 7.14
C LEU A 178 14.64 17.05 8.65
N SER A 179 13.76 17.85 9.22
CA SER A 179 13.50 17.89 10.65
C SER A 179 12.02 18.10 10.90
N SER A 180 11.46 17.31 11.75
CA SER A 180 10.05 17.36 12.11
C SER A 180 9.86 17.11 13.60
N ARG A 181 8.76 17.63 14.10
CA ARG A 181 8.21 17.26 15.39
C ARG A 181 6.93 16.45 15.14
N VAL A 182 7.04 15.14 15.30
CA VAL A 182 5.97 14.20 14.97
C VAL A 182 5.08 13.91 16.19
N ASN A 183 4.41 14.91 16.69
CA ASN A 183 3.39 14.71 17.67
C ASN A 183 2.02 14.82 17.03
N PHE A 184 1.01 14.29 17.69
CA PHE A 184 -0.35 14.53 17.28
C PHE A 184 -0.60 16.05 17.20
N PRO A 185 -1.03 16.60 16.06
CA PRO A 185 -1.17 18.03 15.91
C PRO A 185 -2.22 18.54 16.92
N THR A 186 -1.78 19.31 17.91
CA THR A 186 -2.68 20.08 18.74
C THR A 186 -3.22 21.23 17.91
N ARG A 187 -4.44 21.12 17.39
CA ARG A 187 -5.16 22.30 16.92
C ARG A 187 -5.46 23.17 18.14
N GLY A 188 -4.83 24.30 18.24
CA GLY A 188 -5.16 25.34 19.20
C GLY A 188 -6.62 25.73 18.99
N GLN A 189 -7.49 25.22 19.81
CA GLN A 189 -8.94 25.41 19.66
C GLN A 189 -9.54 26.30 20.75
N ASN A 190 -8.89 27.02 21.53
CA ASN A 190 -9.54 28.07 22.31
C ASN A 190 -8.49 29.05 22.83
N VAL A 191 -8.66 30.27 22.46
CA VAL A 191 -7.85 31.43 22.90
C VAL A 191 -7.94 31.64 24.41
N ASP A 192 -8.90 31.03 25.06
CA ASP A 192 -9.24 31.29 26.49
C ASP A 192 -8.74 30.20 27.47
N VAL A 193 -8.13 29.12 26.99
CA VAL A 193 -7.49 28.12 27.88
C VAL A 193 -5.99 28.28 27.74
N PRO A 194 -5.24 28.50 28.84
CA PRO A 194 -3.79 28.49 28.80
C PRO A 194 -3.35 27.15 28.18
N GLU A 195 -2.72 27.21 27.03
CA GLU A 195 -2.16 26.01 26.37
C GLU A 195 -1.23 25.34 27.37
N THR A 196 -1.57 24.13 27.77
CA THR A 196 -0.65 23.28 28.56
C THR A 196 0.57 23.11 27.66
N ARG A 197 1.68 23.73 27.99
CA ARG A 197 2.92 23.60 27.24
C ARG A 197 3.36 22.15 27.34
N MET A 198 3.17 21.41 26.26
CA MET A 198 3.73 20.07 26.17
C MET A 198 5.24 20.19 26.19
N THR A 199 5.85 19.64 27.23
CA THR A 199 7.31 19.60 27.38
C THR A 199 7.91 18.41 26.66
N ASP A 200 7.11 17.37 26.43
CA ASP A 200 7.51 16.12 25.84
C ASP A 200 7.06 16.02 24.38
N PHE A 201 7.90 15.56 23.50
CA PHE A 201 7.62 15.46 22.07
C PHE A 201 8.54 14.44 21.38
N ASN A 202 8.14 14.01 20.18
CA ASN A 202 8.96 13.20 19.31
C ASN A 202 9.70 14.08 18.31
N ASN A 203 11.01 13.94 18.26
CA ASN A 203 11.82 14.51 17.20
C ASN A 203 12.02 13.49 16.08
N LEU A 204 11.97 13.96 14.85
CA LEU A 204 12.38 13.23 13.67
C LEU A 204 13.43 14.04 12.93
N PHE A 205 14.56 13.39 12.64
CA PHE A 205 15.62 13.92 11.79
C PHE A 205 15.88 12.97 10.64
N GLY A 206 16.05 13.52 9.47
CA GLY A 206 16.48 12.75 8.30
C GLY A 206 17.59 13.48 7.58
N PHE A 207 18.54 12.73 7.09
CA PHE A 207 19.62 13.23 6.27
C PHE A 207 19.91 12.25 5.15
N ARG A 208 20.09 12.75 3.94
CA ARG A 208 20.61 11.97 2.82
C ARG A 208 21.66 12.75 2.08
N GLY A 209 22.82 12.12 1.88
CA GLY A 209 23.87 12.61 1.03
C GLY A 209 24.10 11.66 -0.14
N THR A 210 24.25 12.19 -1.35
CA THR A 210 24.65 11.40 -2.52
C THR A 210 25.84 12.05 -3.21
N VAL A 211 26.72 11.22 -3.74
CA VAL A 211 27.89 11.66 -4.50
C VAL A 211 28.01 10.85 -5.79
N GLN A 212 28.19 11.53 -6.90
CA GLN A 212 28.49 10.92 -8.18
C GLN A 212 30.01 10.74 -8.33
N VAL A 213 30.44 9.48 -8.48
CA VAL A 213 31.84 9.11 -8.68
C VAL A 213 32.04 8.74 -10.15
N GLY A 214 32.81 9.54 -10.86
CA GLY A 214 32.89 9.44 -12.32
C GLY A 214 31.56 9.72 -13.00
N ASP A 215 31.30 9.01 -14.12
CA ASP A 215 30.11 9.23 -14.94
C ASP A 215 29.00 8.19 -14.72
N PHE A 216 29.33 7.09 -14.03
CA PHE A 216 28.45 5.92 -13.96
C PHE A 216 28.02 5.52 -12.56
N VAL A 217 28.68 5.98 -11.51
CA VAL A 217 28.44 5.47 -10.15
C VAL A 217 27.92 6.58 -9.26
N ASN A 218 26.79 6.33 -8.58
CA ASN A 218 26.28 7.15 -7.51
C ASN A 218 26.34 6.36 -6.19
N LEU A 219 26.91 6.97 -5.17
CA LEU A 219 26.92 6.48 -3.81
C LEU A 219 26.07 7.36 -2.93
N GLY A 220 25.29 6.78 -2.04
CA GLY A 220 24.46 7.50 -1.10
C GLY A 220 24.61 6.97 0.31
N ALA A 221 24.43 7.87 1.28
CA ALA A 221 24.27 7.54 2.68
C ALA A 221 23.03 8.26 3.22
N THR A 222 22.25 7.53 4.02
CA THR A 222 21.00 8.01 4.61
C THR A 222 21.06 7.80 6.12
N TYR A 223 20.53 8.73 6.87
CA TYR A 223 20.35 8.65 8.29
C TYR A 223 18.97 9.14 8.67
N VAL A 224 18.21 8.33 9.37
CA VAL A 224 16.90 8.70 9.91
C VAL A 224 16.90 8.35 11.39
N ASN A 225 16.43 9.26 12.22
CA ASN A 225 16.32 9.05 13.65
C ASN A 225 15.07 9.70 14.19
N SER A 226 14.27 8.95 14.91
CA SER A 226 13.15 9.46 15.67
C SER A 226 13.27 9.05 17.13
N HIS A 227 13.06 9.99 18.05
CA HIS A 227 13.21 9.77 19.46
C HIS A 227 12.36 10.69 20.31
N PHE A 228 12.00 10.23 21.50
CA PHE A 228 11.35 11.08 22.49
C PHE A 228 12.32 12.13 23.03
N SER A 229 11.86 13.34 23.21
CA SER A 229 12.58 14.47 23.77
C SER A 229 11.76 15.21 24.80
N ARG A 230 12.45 15.80 25.77
CA ARG A 230 11.84 16.64 26.78
C ARG A 230 12.51 18.01 26.77
N THR A 231 11.74 19.07 26.52
CA THR A 231 12.28 20.44 26.40
C THR A 231 12.91 20.98 27.68
N SER A 232 12.52 20.44 28.84
CA SER A 232 13.04 20.93 30.13
C SER A 232 14.40 20.33 30.53
N THR A 233 14.78 19.20 29.92
CA THR A 233 15.97 18.43 30.34
C THR A 233 16.91 18.09 29.20
N ASP A 234 16.45 18.15 27.96
CA ASP A 234 17.25 17.79 26.81
C ASP A 234 18.19 18.91 26.41
N LEU A 235 19.44 18.72 26.71
CA LEU A 235 20.51 19.42 26.00
C LEU A 235 20.76 18.70 24.67
N PRO A 236 21.08 19.43 23.59
CA PRO A 236 21.26 18.86 22.25
C PRO A 236 22.30 17.74 22.11
N LEU A 237 23.00 17.37 23.17
CA LEU A 237 24.12 16.44 23.15
C LEU A 237 23.97 15.21 24.04
N SER A 238 22.91 15.08 24.84
CA SER A 238 22.74 13.89 25.70
C SER A 238 21.44 13.16 25.38
N GLY A 239 21.57 11.91 25.00
CA GLY A 239 20.42 11.04 24.66
C GLY A 239 19.70 11.37 23.37
N PHE A 240 20.33 12.16 22.51
CA PHE A 240 19.73 12.66 21.27
C PHE A 240 19.26 11.57 20.32
N GLN A 241 19.98 10.45 20.25
CA GLN A 241 19.65 9.36 19.34
C GLN A 241 18.80 8.27 19.99
N GLU A 242 19.02 8.04 21.27
CA GLU A 242 18.40 6.94 22.01
C GLU A 242 17.05 7.31 22.63
N GLY A 243 16.73 8.60 22.65
CA GLY A 243 15.53 9.15 23.24
C GLY A 243 15.54 9.15 24.78
N GLN A 244 14.53 9.78 25.35
CA GLN A 244 14.28 9.76 26.77
C GLN A 244 12.89 9.21 27.04
N LEU A 245 12.65 8.67 28.22
CA LEU A 245 11.32 8.27 28.62
C LEU A 245 10.46 9.51 28.83
N THR A 246 9.30 9.50 28.19
CA THR A 246 8.23 10.41 28.54
C THR A 246 7.52 9.84 29.74
N SER A 247 7.67 10.50 30.84
CA SER A 247 6.82 10.26 31.98
C SER A 247 6.10 11.56 32.22
N VAL A 248 4.84 11.61 31.88
CA VAL A 248 3.98 12.76 32.13
C VAL A 248 3.82 12.97 33.63
N GLN A 249 3.91 11.90 34.34
CA GLN A 249 3.87 11.90 35.79
C GLN A 249 5.11 11.21 36.31
N ASN A 250 6.05 11.96 36.82
CA ASN A 250 7.33 11.52 37.40
C ASN A 250 7.23 10.42 38.47
N GLN A 251 6.12 9.73 38.58
CA GLN A 251 5.80 8.76 39.61
C GLN A 251 5.49 7.36 39.06
N ASP A 252 5.46 7.20 37.73
CA ASP A 252 5.12 5.92 37.14
C ASP A 252 6.32 5.01 37.12
N VAL A 253 6.24 3.99 37.95
CA VAL A 253 7.23 2.94 38.06
C VAL A 253 6.65 1.60 37.61
N ILE A 254 7.50 0.72 37.13
CA ILE A 254 7.09 -0.64 36.76
C ILE A 254 6.81 -1.44 38.01
N ARG A 255 5.55 -1.72 38.26
CA ARG A 255 5.06 -2.51 39.40
C ARG A 255 5.04 -4.00 39.07
N TRP A 256 4.81 -4.35 37.85
CA TRP A 256 4.84 -5.71 37.37
C TRP A 256 5.26 -5.75 35.89
N ILE A 257 5.86 -6.86 35.49
CA ILE A 257 6.20 -7.18 34.11
C ILE A 257 5.60 -8.55 33.80
N ALA A 258 4.94 -8.69 32.68
CA ALA A 258 4.46 -9.97 32.16
C ALA A 258 5.19 -10.32 30.87
N ILE A 259 5.62 -11.57 30.79
CA ILE A 259 6.21 -12.16 29.59
C ILE A 259 5.24 -13.21 29.08
N ARG A 260 4.91 -13.14 27.83
CA ARG A 260 4.07 -14.10 27.14
C ARG A 260 4.90 -14.88 26.14
N ILE A 261 4.81 -16.19 26.18
CA ILE A 261 5.42 -17.11 25.22
C ILE A 261 4.28 -17.75 24.47
N THR A 262 4.29 -17.65 23.17
CA THR A 262 3.28 -18.22 22.28
C THR A 262 3.97 -19.09 21.24
N ASP A 263 3.19 -19.92 20.59
CA ASP A 263 3.53 -20.49 19.31
C ASP A 263 3.63 -19.36 18.26
N ASP A 264 4.66 -19.39 17.44
CA ASP A 264 4.85 -18.37 16.39
C ASP A 264 4.10 -18.73 15.10
N SER A 265 3.79 -20.00 14.89
CA SER A 265 3.03 -20.54 13.76
C SER A 265 1.79 -21.34 14.21
N PRO A 266 0.82 -20.73 14.88
CA PRO A 266 -0.25 -21.43 15.58
C PRO A 266 -1.22 -22.21 14.68
N GLU A 267 -1.13 -22.04 13.37
CA GLU A 267 -2.03 -22.67 12.40
C GLU A 267 -1.47 -23.94 11.75
N ASP A 268 -0.21 -24.28 11.98
CA ASP A 268 0.45 -25.43 11.31
C ASP A 268 0.12 -26.78 11.94
N GLY A 269 -0.36 -26.80 13.20
CA GLY A 269 -0.68 -28.01 13.96
C GLY A 269 0.54 -28.78 14.41
N GLU A 270 1.73 -28.19 14.37
CA GLU A 270 2.99 -28.69 14.90
C GLU A 270 3.32 -28.08 16.28
N GLY A 271 4.26 -28.65 17.03
CA GLY A 271 4.49 -28.25 18.42
C GLY A 271 5.13 -26.88 18.59
N GLY A 272 4.43 -25.96 19.24
CA GLY A 272 4.87 -24.61 19.53
C GLY A 272 5.93 -24.49 20.61
N GLY A 273 6.19 -23.26 21.04
CA GLY A 273 7.28 -22.90 21.94
C GLY A 273 7.31 -23.65 23.27
N VAL A 274 8.46 -24.17 23.67
CA VAL A 274 8.65 -24.92 24.93
C VAL A 274 9.53 -24.13 25.89
N LEU A 275 9.03 -23.88 27.09
CA LEU A 275 9.75 -23.24 28.20
C LEU A 275 10.27 -24.27 29.19
N PHE A 276 11.59 -24.33 29.36
CA PHE A 276 12.27 -25.21 30.31
C PHE A 276 12.60 -24.55 31.65
N SER A 277 13.02 -23.29 31.61
CA SER A 277 13.33 -22.52 32.83
C SER A 277 13.27 -21.02 32.56
N GLU A 278 13.04 -20.26 33.58
CA GLU A 278 13.02 -18.80 33.58
C GLU A 278 13.84 -18.24 34.74
N GLN A 279 14.46 -17.09 34.56
CA GLN A 279 15.19 -16.37 35.59
C GLN A 279 15.08 -14.85 35.36
N ILE A 280 14.68 -14.14 36.39
CA ILE A 280 14.71 -12.67 36.39
C ILE A 280 16.02 -12.16 36.99
N PHE A 281 16.59 -11.13 36.39
CA PHE A 281 17.78 -10.41 36.86
C PHE A 281 17.40 -8.98 37.19
N ILE A 282 17.88 -8.49 38.31
CA ILE A 282 17.66 -7.13 38.77
C ILE A 282 19.02 -6.52 39.10
N ASN A 283 19.21 -5.26 38.72
CA ASN A 283 20.46 -4.59 39.04
C ASN A 283 20.59 -4.24 40.52
N ARG A 284 21.72 -4.60 41.11
CA ARG A 284 22.23 -4.06 42.39
C ARG A 284 23.47 -3.21 42.07
N GLY A 285 23.31 -1.90 42.23
CA GLY A 285 24.37 -0.99 41.79
C GLY A 285 24.53 -0.99 40.27
N ASN A 286 25.68 -1.41 39.77
CA ASN A 286 25.96 -1.50 38.33
C ASN A 286 25.91 -2.93 37.77
N GLU A 287 25.78 -3.94 38.60
CA GLU A 287 25.77 -5.34 38.19
C GLU A 287 24.36 -5.91 38.18
N MET A 288 24.10 -6.86 37.28
CA MET A 288 22.85 -7.61 37.19
C MET A 288 22.98 -8.89 38.01
N GLU A 289 22.13 -9.07 38.99
CA GLU A 289 22.12 -10.26 39.86
C GLU A 289 20.82 -11.03 39.69
N PRO A 290 20.84 -12.37 39.70
CA PRO A 290 19.63 -13.17 39.76
C PRO A 290 18.79 -12.79 40.99
N ALA A 291 17.49 -12.59 40.77
CA ALA A 291 16.58 -12.28 41.87
C ALA A 291 15.69 -13.50 42.16
N ALA A 292 15.44 -13.75 43.42
CA ALA A 292 14.53 -14.79 43.88
C ALA A 292 13.08 -14.25 43.83
N ILE A 293 12.58 -13.96 42.63
CA ILE A 293 11.22 -13.56 42.36
C ILE A 293 10.60 -14.63 41.51
N GLU A 294 9.64 -15.35 42.05
CA GLU A 294 8.92 -16.37 41.33
C GLU A 294 7.77 -15.71 40.51
N PRO A 295 7.62 -16.02 39.23
CA PRO A 295 6.51 -15.53 38.45
C PRO A 295 5.20 -16.25 38.81
N ARG A 296 4.09 -15.56 38.67
CA ARG A 296 2.80 -16.23 38.54
C ARG A 296 2.68 -16.76 37.08
N ILE A 297 2.59 -18.06 36.97
CA ILE A 297 2.48 -18.73 35.66
C ILE A 297 1.03 -19.00 35.36
N GLU A 298 0.58 -18.60 34.19
CA GLU A 298 -0.77 -18.83 33.66
C GLU A 298 -0.67 -19.45 32.25
N GLY A 299 -1.48 -20.48 31.98
CA GLY A 299 -1.49 -21.21 30.71
C GLY A 299 -0.31 -22.17 30.53
N GLY A 300 -0.19 -22.68 29.31
CA GLY A 300 0.81 -23.68 28.93
C GLY A 300 0.42 -25.11 29.23
N LEU A 301 0.78 -26.00 28.33
CA LEU A 301 0.54 -27.46 28.44
C LEU A 301 1.78 -28.11 29.09
N PRO A 302 1.62 -28.91 30.17
CA PRO A 302 2.76 -29.61 30.75
C PRO A 302 3.30 -30.72 29.83
N VAL A 303 4.56 -30.60 29.42
CA VAL A 303 5.24 -31.58 28.55
C VAL A 303 6.56 -32.01 29.16
N ARG A 304 6.66 -33.22 29.66
CA ARG A 304 7.91 -33.84 30.20
C ARG A 304 8.73 -32.96 31.19
N GLY A 305 8.03 -32.17 32.02
CA GLY A 305 8.69 -31.32 33.02
C GLY A 305 8.98 -29.89 32.52
N ALA A 306 8.56 -29.55 31.33
CA ALA A 306 8.52 -28.22 30.73
C ALA A 306 7.08 -27.76 30.50
N LEU A 307 6.90 -26.52 30.07
CA LEU A 307 5.62 -25.99 29.62
C LEU A 307 5.68 -25.74 28.12
N ALA A 308 4.66 -26.12 27.38
CA ALA A 308 4.53 -25.85 25.94
C ALA A 308 3.41 -24.85 25.66
N ALA A 309 3.66 -23.93 24.77
CA ALA A 309 2.67 -23.07 24.13
C ALA A 309 2.45 -23.61 22.72
N ASP A 310 1.30 -24.22 22.49
CA ASP A 310 0.97 -24.92 21.24
C ASP A 310 -0.36 -24.37 20.67
N GLY A 311 -0.33 -23.98 19.42
CA GLY A 311 -1.44 -23.33 18.75
C GLY A 311 -1.86 -22.02 19.44
N ILE A 312 -3.09 -21.93 19.88
CA ILE A 312 -3.63 -20.75 20.57
C ILE A 312 -3.28 -20.67 22.06
N GLU A 313 -2.64 -21.70 22.62
CA GLU A 313 -2.26 -21.72 24.04
C GLU A 313 -1.04 -20.85 24.26
N ALA A 314 -1.03 -20.03 25.31
CA ALA A 314 0.06 -19.16 25.66
C ALA A 314 0.54 -19.41 27.09
N ILE A 315 1.84 -19.27 27.34
CA ILE A 315 2.42 -19.27 28.68
C ILE A 315 2.65 -17.81 29.08
N THR A 316 2.01 -17.38 30.15
CA THR A 316 2.19 -16.01 30.68
C THR A 316 2.88 -16.05 32.04
N LEU A 317 4.05 -15.42 32.14
CA LEU A 317 4.86 -15.27 33.34
C LEU A 317 4.72 -13.85 33.87
N THR A 318 4.02 -13.65 35.00
CA THR A 318 3.83 -12.31 35.59
C THR A 318 4.71 -12.16 36.84
N TYR A 319 5.63 -11.22 36.80
CA TYR A 319 6.57 -10.88 37.88
C TYR A 319 6.11 -9.60 38.58
N VAL A 320 5.90 -9.66 39.89
CA VAL A 320 5.66 -8.47 40.72
C VAL A 320 6.99 -7.92 41.18
N ILE A 321 7.28 -6.68 40.87
CA ILE A 321 8.58 -6.07 41.14
C ILE A 321 8.59 -5.44 42.56
N PRO A 322 9.39 -5.94 43.49
CA PRO A 322 9.54 -5.35 44.82
C PRO A 322 10.35 -4.05 44.74
N ASP A 323 9.99 -3.03 45.49
CA ASP A 323 10.68 -1.74 45.58
C ASP A 323 10.99 -1.16 44.15
N PRO A 324 9.99 -0.96 43.29
CA PRO A 324 10.21 -0.62 41.91
C PRO A 324 10.98 0.70 41.74
N GLU A 325 10.88 1.61 42.67
CA GLU A 325 11.54 2.93 42.66
C GLU A 325 13.08 2.82 42.69
N LEU A 326 13.60 1.72 43.22
CA LEU A 326 15.04 1.51 43.36
C LEU A 326 15.66 0.74 42.19
N LYS A 327 14.84 0.24 41.26
CA LYS A 327 15.29 -0.56 40.13
C LYS A 327 15.65 0.32 38.96
N ARG A 328 16.77 0.03 38.31
CA ARG A 328 17.26 0.76 37.13
C ARG A 328 17.20 -0.08 35.86
N LYS A 329 17.30 -1.40 36.04
CA LYS A 329 17.31 -2.34 34.92
C LYS A 329 16.72 -3.67 35.40
N ILE A 330 15.92 -4.31 34.57
CA ILE A 330 15.41 -5.65 34.77
C ILE A 330 15.65 -6.43 33.48
N GLY A 331 16.26 -7.60 33.60
CA GLY A 331 16.51 -8.50 32.51
C GLY A 331 15.94 -9.88 32.79
N PHE A 332 15.80 -10.66 31.76
CA PHE A 332 15.26 -12.01 31.78
C PHE A 332 16.18 -12.96 31.05
N GLU A 333 16.21 -14.18 31.51
CA GLU A 333 16.88 -15.31 30.89
C GLU A 333 15.86 -16.46 30.83
N LEU A 334 15.52 -16.90 29.65
CA LEU A 334 14.57 -17.97 29.37
C LEU A 334 15.28 -19.07 28.61
N VAL A 335 15.07 -20.33 29.01
CA VAL A 335 15.53 -21.47 28.22
C VAL A 335 14.33 -21.95 27.38
N LEU A 336 14.41 -21.72 26.08
CA LEU A 336 13.33 -21.98 25.13
C LEU A 336 13.78 -22.93 24.04
N ALA A 337 12.84 -23.68 23.47
CA ALA A 337 13.03 -24.46 22.26
C ALA A 337 11.76 -24.45 21.41
N ASN A 338 11.86 -24.99 20.22
CA ASN A 338 10.83 -25.10 19.21
C ASN A 338 10.40 -23.73 18.66
N ASP A 339 9.22 -23.65 18.08
CA ASP A 339 8.69 -22.45 17.46
C ASP A 339 8.08 -21.50 18.51
N PHE A 340 8.89 -20.61 19.05
CA PHE A 340 8.48 -19.69 20.10
C PHE A 340 8.50 -18.23 19.68
N ARG A 341 7.52 -17.50 20.17
CA ARG A 341 7.48 -16.04 20.17
C ARG A 341 7.40 -15.53 21.60
N VAL A 342 8.31 -14.65 21.96
CA VAL A 342 8.36 -14.01 23.28
C VAL A 342 7.91 -12.56 23.17
N GLU A 343 6.91 -12.21 23.95
CA GLU A 343 6.38 -10.87 24.05
C GLU A 343 6.43 -10.38 25.51
N ALA A 344 6.54 -9.08 25.70
CA ALA A 344 6.60 -8.50 27.03
C ALA A 344 5.67 -7.29 27.18
N THR A 345 5.15 -7.10 28.38
CA THR A 345 4.32 -5.95 28.75
C THR A 345 4.55 -5.55 30.20
N SER A 346 4.03 -4.41 30.61
CA SER A 346 4.00 -3.95 31.99
C SER A 346 2.79 -3.06 32.26
N ASN A 347 2.66 -2.61 33.51
CA ASN A 347 1.63 -1.60 33.87
C ASN A 347 1.79 -0.25 33.17
N LEU A 348 2.91 0.03 32.52
CA LEU A 348 3.14 1.26 31.76
C LEU A 348 2.97 1.08 30.25
N GLN A 349 2.77 -0.15 29.80
CA GLN A 349 2.64 -0.53 28.41
C GLN A 349 1.19 -0.96 28.15
N THR A 350 0.33 0.01 27.93
CA THR A 350 -1.12 -0.20 27.85
C THR A 350 -1.71 0.46 26.61
N ASN A 351 -2.92 0.03 26.25
CA ASN A 351 -3.76 0.71 25.27
C ASN A 351 -4.54 1.89 25.91
N ALA A 352 -5.32 2.59 25.13
CA ALA A 352 -6.15 3.71 25.57
C ALA A 352 -7.21 3.32 26.63
N LEU A 353 -7.53 2.04 26.78
CA LEU A 353 -8.44 1.51 27.79
C LEU A 353 -7.71 1.10 29.08
N GLY A 354 -6.38 1.21 29.11
CA GLY A 354 -5.55 0.76 30.25
C GLY A 354 -5.29 -0.74 30.28
N GLU A 355 -5.58 -1.45 29.21
CA GLU A 355 -5.28 -2.88 29.09
C GLU A 355 -3.83 -3.10 28.67
N PRO A 356 -3.13 -4.13 29.20
CA PRO A 356 -1.76 -4.40 28.84
C PRO A 356 -1.59 -4.77 27.37
N VAL A 357 -0.63 -4.15 26.69
CA VAL A 357 -0.26 -4.46 25.32
C VAL A 357 1.07 -5.22 25.32
N PHE A 358 1.08 -6.41 24.74
CA PHE A 358 2.28 -7.20 24.57
C PHE A 358 3.01 -6.79 23.31
N LEU A 359 4.28 -6.42 23.44
CA LEU A 359 5.15 -6.11 22.30
C LEU A 359 6.16 -7.23 22.09
N PRO A 360 6.45 -7.63 20.85
CA PRO A 360 7.40 -8.69 20.56
C PRO A 360 8.82 -8.31 21.02
N VAL A 361 9.53 -9.29 21.54
CA VAL A 361 10.91 -9.16 22.04
C VAL A 361 11.86 -10.05 21.27
N VAL A 362 11.53 -11.34 21.16
CA VAL A 362 12.37 -12.36 20.50
C VAL A 362 11.45 -13.40 19.86
N ARG A 363 11.85 -13.94 18.73
CA ARG A 363 11.24 -15.09 18.06
C ARG A 363 12.26 -16.22 17.86
N ALA A 364 11.78 -17.42 17.59
CA ALA A 364 12.61 -18.51 17.14
C ALA A 364 13.12 -18.26 15.70
N ASP A 365 14.21 -18.87 15.34
CA ASP A 365 14.70 -18.86 13.96
C ASP A 365 14.14 -20.11 13.26
N GLY A 366 13.04 -19.94 12.54
CA GLY A 366 12.34 -20.99 11.81
C GLY A 366 11.40 -21.85 12.68
N ASN A 367 10.49 -22.55 12.02
CA ASN A 367 9.53 -23.46 12.65
C ASN A 367 10.22 -24.80 12.97
N VAL A 368 10.53 -25.04 14.24
CA VAL A 368 11.22 -26.23 14.75
C VAL A 368 10.37 -26.88 15.83
N ASP A 369 10.12 -28.17 15.72
CA ASP A 369 9.28 -28.94 16.63
C ASP A 369 10.03 -30.02 17.45
N ASP A 370 11.27 -30.33 17.10
CA ASP A 370 12.07 -31.44 17.64
C ASP A 370 12.99 -31.07 18.81
N GLY A 371 12.98 -29.81 19.26
CA GLY A 371 13.84 -29.31 20.33
C GLY A 371 15.29 -29.06 19.91
N SER A 372 15.64 -29.18 18.64
CA SER A 372 17.02 -29.02 18.17
C SER A 372 17.56 -27.59 18.30
N ASN A 373 16.66 -26.60 18.38
CA ASN A 373 16.99 -25.18 18.54
C ASN A 373 16.99 -24.70 20.00
N GLN A 374 17.03 -25.63 20.99
CA GLN A 374 17.05 -25.24 22.40
C GLN A 374 18.16 -24.24 22.68
N ARG A 375 17.80 -23.07 23.20
CA ARG A 375 18.75 -21.99 23.51
C ARG A 375 18.36 -21.17 24.72
N VAL A 376 19.33 -20.43 25.23
CA VAL A 376 19.14 -19.44 26.30
C VAL A 376 18.84 -18.11 25.63
N VAL A 377 17.63 -17.60 25.85
CA VAL A 377 17.18 -16.30 25.37
C VAL A 377 17.34 -15.29 26.49
N LYS A 378 18.10 -14.22 26.22
CA LYS A 378 18.34 -13.12 27.17
C LYS A 378 17.86 -11.80 26.60
N PHE A 379 17.13 -11.05 27.40
CA PHE A 379 16.72 -9.71 27.02
C PHE A 379 16.49 -8.80 28.22
N ASP A 380 16.62 -7.49 27.98
CA ASP A 380 16.32 -6.47 28.98
C ASP A 380 14.95 -5.87 28.68
N TYR A 381 14.15 -5.66 29.74
CA TYR A 381 12.87 -5.00 29.60
C TYR A 381 13.06 -3.48 29.47
N GLY A 382 12.30 -2.86 28.58
CA GLY A 382 12.27 -1.40 28.43
C GLY A 382 11.13 -0.94 27.50
N LEU A 383 10.73 0.33 27.63
CA LEU A 383 9.76 0.96 26.74
C LEU A 383 10.44 1.51 25.49
N PRO A 384 9.81 1.43 24.30
CA PRO A 384 10.35 2.02 23.08
C PRO A 384 10.56 3.53 23.23
N THR A 385 11.76 4.03 22.95
CA THR A 385 12.10 5.47 23.08
C THR A 385 12.75 6.08 21.87
N GLY A 386 13.31 5.29 20.98
CA GLY A 386 13.97 5.78 19.77
C GLY A 386 14.08 4.72 18.70
N ASN A 387 14.13 5.18 17.46
CA ASN A 387 14.36 4.38 16.28
C ASN A 387 15.36 5.10 15.37
N GLU A 388 16.42 4.41 14.99
CA GLU A 388 17.51 4.93 14.17
C GLU A 388 17.73 4.01 12.98
N ILE A 389 17.87 4.58 11.79
CA ILE A 389 18.17 3.85 10.57
C ILE A 389 19.36 4.49 9.88
N ILE A 390 20.35 3.67 9.54
CA ILE A 390 21.53 4.08 8.79
C ILE A 390 21.52 3.30 7.48
N GLY A 391 21.38 4.00 6.36
CA GLY A 391 21.28 3.41 5.04
C GLY A 391 22.47 3.76 4.14
N PHE A 392 22.83 2.84 3.26
CA PHE A 392 23.81 3.03 2.20
C PHE A 392 23.22 2.59 0.87
N THR A 393 23.42 3.40 -0.15
CA THR A 393 22.90 3.11 -1.49
C THR A 393 24.00 3.11 -2.53
N LEU A 394 23.92 2.18 -3.46
CA LEU A 394 24.79 2.06 -4.63
C LEU A 394 23.94 2.09 -5.89
N GLU A 395 24.36 2.91 -6.85
CA GLU A 395 23.79 2.90 -8.19
C GLU A 395 24.90 2.96 -9.22
N VAL A 396 24.83 2.06 -10.18
CA VAL A 396 25.72 2.05 -11.35
C VAL A 396 24.86 2.18 -12.58
N HIS A 397 25.06 3.21 -13.37
CA HIS A 397 24.28 3.49 -14.57
C HIS A 397 25.04 3.09 -15.82
N ASP A 398 24.45 2.19 -16.59
CA ASP A 398 24.86 1.82 -17.97
C ASP A 398 26.38 1.57 -18.15
N LEU A 399 27.03 0.96 -17.15
CA LEU A 399 28.40 0.54 -17.26
C LEU A 399 28.49 -0.72 -18.13
N MET A 400 28.89 -0.58 -19.38
CA MET A 400 28.92 -1.67 -20.38
C MET A 400 27.53 -2.34 -20.58
N GLY A 401 26.46 -1.56 -20.51
CA GLY A 401 25.08 -2.03 -20.60
C GLY A 401 24.51 -2.63 -19.31
N PHE A 402 25.27 -2.60 -18.20
CA PHE A 402 24.78 -2.98 -16.88
C PHE A 402 24.30 -1.76 -16.11
N THR A 403 23.12 -1.89 -15.54
CA THR A 403 22.63 -0.99 -14.49
C THR A 403 22.49 -1.81 -13.23
N VAL A 404 23.10 -1.36 -12.13
CA VAL A 404 23.05 -2.03 -10.82
C VAL A 404 22.56 -1.01 -9.80
N TRP A 405 21.68 -1.44 -8.92
CA TRP A 405 21.23 -0.63 -7.79
C TRP A 405 21.01 -1.49 -6.57
N GLY A 406 21.22 -0.92 -5.42
CA GLY A 406 21.04 -1.61 -4.15
C GLY A 406 21.08 -0.67 -2.97
N GLU A 407 20.54 -1.17 -1.88
CA GLU A 407 20.46 -0.49 -0.59
C GLU A 407 20.78 -1.47 0.53
N LEU A 408 21.44 -0.99 1.56
CA LEU A 408 21.75 -1.71 2.79
C LEU A 408 21.41 -0.80 3.95
N ASP A 409 20.53 -1.25 4.83
CA ASP A 409 20.05 -0.50 5.98
C ASP A 409 20.32 -1.25 7.28
N ILE A 410 20.69 -0.47 8.28
CA ILE A 410 20.91 -0.93 9.65
C ILE A 410 19.93 -0.18 10.53
N ASN A 411 19.02 -0.89 11.14
CA ASN A 411 17.99 -0.36 12.02
C ASN A 411 18.34 -0.65 13.48
N ASN A 412 18.45 0.38 14.31
CA ASN A 412 18.65 0.27 15.75
C ASN A 412 17.42 0.82 16.46
N ARG A 413 16.73 -0.02 17.23
CA ARG A 413 15.60 0.38 18.06
C ARG A 413 16.02 0.43 19.51
N TRP A 414 15.69 1.52 20.18
CA TRP A 414 16.08 1.79 21.55
C TRP A 414 14.90 1.63 22.47
N ARG A 415 15.15 0.95 23.61
CA ARG A 415 14.20 0.80 24.71
C ARG A 415 14.87 1.28 25.99
N ARG A 416 14.14 2.01 26.83
CA ARG A 416 14.63 2.46 28.11
C ARG A 416 13.81 1.91 29.25
N PHE A 417 14.51 1.54 30.32
CA PHE A 417 13.86 1.10 31.53
C PHE A 417 13.37 2.32 32.32
N PRO A 418 12.05 2.41 32.65
CA PRO A 418 11.49 3.51 33.45
C PRO A 418 12.14 3.59 34.82
N ASN A 419 12.67 4.77 35.18
CA ASN A 419 13.28 5.08 36.47
C ASN A 419 12.99 6.51 36.84
N ILE A 420 12.83 6.78 38.15
CA ILE A 420 12.61 8.13 38.69
C ILE A 420 13.81 9.05 38.39
N ASN A 421 14.99 8.52 38.31
CA ASN A 421 16.20 9.28 37.96
C ASN A 421 16.47 9.23 36.46
N PHE A 422 15.92 10.16 35.71
CA PHE A 422 16.04 10.26 34.25
C PHE A 422 17.49 10.28 33.73
N GLU A 423 18.44 10.76 34.47
CA GLU A 423 19.86 10.81 34.06
C GLU A 423 20.55 9.44 34.05
N ARG A 424 19.89 8.42 34.59
CA ARG A 424 20.48 7.10 34.78
C ARG A 424 19.61 5.95 34.30
N HIS A 425 18.80 6.18 33.29
CA HIS A 425 18.01 5.12 32.69
C HIS A 425 18.92 4.10 32.00
N ALA A 426 18.75 2.83 32.32
CA ALA A 426 19.30 1.78 31.52
C ALA A 426 18.56 1.65 30.18
N HIS A 427 19.30 1.31 29.17
CA HIS A 427 18.71 1.12 27.82
C HIS A 427 19.10 -0.25 27.27
N ALA A 428 18.25 -0.76 26.41
CA ALA A 428 18.50 -1.89 25.55
C ALA A 428 18.34 -1.45 24.10
N SER A 429 19.14 -2.03 23.22
CA SER A 429 19.02 -1.81 21.79
C SER A 429 18.77 -3.13 21.07
N THR A 430 17.93 -3.10 20.07
CA THR A 430 17.69 -4.20 19.14
C THR A 430 18.14 -3.75 17.75
N ARG A 431 18.99 -4.56 17.11
CA ARG A 431 19.49 -4.29 15.75
C ARG A 431 18.86 -5.25 14.77
N SER A 432 18.45 -4.73 13.64
CA SER A 432 17.93 -5.47 12.49
C SER A 432 18.56 -4.93 11.22
N GLU A 433 18.61 -5.72 10.18
CA GLU A 433 19.25 -5.37 8.92
C GLU A 433 18.28 -5.60 7.76
N ALA A 434 18.41 -4.79 6.74
CA ALA A 434 17.67 -4.95 5.50
C ALA A 434 18.57 -4.62 4.33
N PHE A 435 18.49 -5.39 3.25
CA PHE A 435 19.21 -5.06 2.03
C PHE A 435 18.53 -5.60 0.79
N PHE A 436 18.81 -4.97 -0.32
CA PHE A 436 18.59 -5.54 -1.65
C PHE A 436 19.70 -5.12 -2.61
N LEU A 437 19.89 -5.94 -3.62
CA LEU A 437 20.79 -5.66 -4.75
C LEU A 437 20.13 -6.18 -6.02
N ALA A 438 19.95 -5.29 -6.99
CA ALA A 438 19.39 -5.65 -8.28
C ALA A 438 20.30 -5.22 -9.43
N ALA A 439 20.34 -6.03 -10.47
CA ALA A 439 21.14 -5.78 -11.66
C ALA A 439 20.35 -6.07 -12.93
N ARG A 440 20.45 -5.15 -13.88
CA ARG A 440 19.85 -5.29 -15.21
C ARG A 440 20.90 -5.15 -16.30
N LYS A 441 20.78 -5.97 -17.33
CA LYS A 441 21.57 -5.83 -18.55
C LYS A 441 20.70 -5.82 -19.78
N VAL A 442 20.92 -4.81 -20.64
CA VAL A 442 20.27 -4.73 -21.95
C VAL A 442 21.35 -4.81 -23.02
N ALA A 443 21.34 -5.88 -23.80
CA ALA A 443 22.24 -6.11 -24.94
C ALA A 443 21.41 -6.62 -26.11
N TYR A 444 20.83 -5.69 -26.88
CA TYR A 444 19.91 -6.03 -27.97
C TYR A 444 20.43 -7.19 -28.83
N PRO A 445 19.63 -8.22 -29.13
CA PRO A 445 18.19 -8.37 -28.79
C PRO A 445 17.94 -8.99 -27.40
N TRP A 446 18.95 -9.27 -26.61
CA TRP A 446 18.87 -9.91 -25.31
C TRP A 446 18.73 -8.88 -24.18
N PHE A 447 18.03 -9.26 -23.14
CA PHE A 447 17.97 -8.53 -21.89
C PHE A 447 17.90 -9.52 -20.73
N GLY A 448 18.33 -9.10 -19.56
CA GLY A 448 18.28 -9.94 -18.36
C GLY A 448 18.27 -9.07 -17.12
N PHE A 449 17.76 -9.65 -16.05
CA PHE A 449 17.59 -9.04 -14.75
C PHE A 449 17.87 -10.08 -13.66
N GLY A 450 18.36 -9.63 -12.53
CA GLY A 450 18.50 -10.44 -11.33
C GLY A 450 18.50 -9.57 -10.09
N GLU A 451 17.92 -10.06 -9.02
CA GLU A 451 17.85 -9.42 -7.71
C GLU A 451 18.05 -10.41 -6.60
N VAL A 452 18.57 -9.91 -5.48
CA VAL A 452 18.62 -10.59 -4.19
C VAL A 452 18.20 -9.62 -3.11
N PHE A 453 17.46 -10.06 -2.13
CA PHE A 453 16.96 -9.23 -1.07
C PHE A 453 16.84 -9.99 0.25
N SER A 454 16.82 -9.25 1.33
CA SER A 454 16.59 -9.76 2.66
C SER A 454 16.19 -8.63 3.57
N ILE A 455 15.04 -8.73 4.20
CA ILE A 455 14.55 -7.82 5.23
C ILE A 455 14.27 -8.62 6.48
N ASP A 456 14.98 -8.29 7.55
CA ASP A 456 14.82 -8.94 8.84
C ASP A 456 13.41 -8.69 9.40
N GLU A 457 12.82 -9.66 10.08
CA GLU A 457 11.52 -9.53 10.75
C GLU A 457 11.47 -8.35 11.73
N GLY A 458 12.59 -8.10 12.40
CA GLY A 458 12.74 -7.01 13.34
C GLY A 458 12.92 -5.63 12.72
N TYR A 459 13.06 -5.52 11.41
CA TYR A 459 13.22 -4.24 10.72
C TYR A 459 11.95 -3.40 10.85
N SER A 460 12.08 -2.12 11.21
CA SER A 460 10.93 -1.26 11.42
C SER A 460 11.27 0.20 11.18
N THR A 461 10.47 0.85 10.38
CA THR A 461 10.53 2.30 10.11
C THR A 461 9.49 3.07 10.90
N SER A 462 9.07 2.56 12.04
CA SER A 462 8.04 3.17 12.85
C SER A 462 8.50 3.56 14.25
N MET A 463 7.74 4.47 14.86
CA MET A 463 7.89 4.84 16.25
C MET A 463 6.54 5.22 16.87
N PHE A 464 6.34 4.86 18.14
CA PHE A 464 5.20 5.35 18.88
C PHE A 464 5.32 6.85 19.11
N ILE A 465 4.20 7.55 19.07
CA ILE A 465 4.10 8.99 19.31
C ILE A 465 3.23 9.30 20.51
N LEU A 466 3.48 10.47 21.09
CA LEU A 466 2.67 10.99 22.18
C LEU A 466 1.35 11.53 21.68
N ASP A 467 0.29 11.21 22.38
CA ASP A 467 -1.00 11.87 22.20
C ASP A 467 -1.01 13.32 22.77
N ARG A 468 -2.18 13.96 22.79
CA ARG A 468 -2.35 15.31 23.33
C ARG A 468 -2.17 15.39 24.85
N THR A 469 -2.37 14.29 25.55
CA THR A 469 -2.23 14.19 26.99
C THR A 469 -0.80 13.89 27.41
N GLY A 470 0.07 13.53 26.43
CA GLY A 470 1.44 13.08 26.67
C GLY A 470 1.52 11.60 27.01
N GLU A 471 0.48 10.84 26.75
CA GLU A 471 0.42 9.40 26.91
C GLU A 471 0.71 8.71 25.57
N ILE A 472 1.03 7.41 25.62
CA ILE A 472 1.24 6.57 24.46
C ILE A 472 0.25 5.41 24.54
N ASP A 473 -0.51 5.23 23.50
CA ASP A 473 -1.24 4.01 23.28
C ASP A 473 -0.32 3.02 22.56
N TYR A 474 0.10 1.96 23.28
CA TYR A 474 0.98 0.93 22.72
C TYR A 474 0.24 -0.15 21.94
N SER A 475 -1.08 -0.07 21.80
CA SER A 475 -1.78 -0.92 20.85
C SER A 475 -1.31 -0.57 19.43
N ASN A 476 -1.47 -1.50 18.51
CA ASN A 476 -1.27 -1.20 17.09
C ASN A 476 -2.30 -0.21 16.54
N ALA A 477 -3.00 0.51 17.43
CA ALA A 477 -3.91 1.55 17.01
C ALA A 477 -3.10 2.68 16.37
N GLU A 478 -3.35 2.92 15.14
CA GLU A 478 -2.68 3.78 14.18
C GLU A 478 -2.54 5.24 14.63
N ARG A 479 -3.27 5.67 15.64
CA ARG A 479 -3.20 7.06 16.18
C ARG A 479 -1.91 7.39 16.87
N ASN A 480 -1.27 6.41 17.49
CA ASN A 480 -0.06 6.61 18.28
C ASN A 480 1.18 5.99 17.64
N ARG A 481 1.09 5.51 16.41
CA ARG A 481 2.20 5.01 15.62
C ARG A 481 2.48 5.96 14.46
N TYR A 482 3.72 6.31 14.26
CA TYR A 482 4.18 7.12 13.14
C TYR A 482 5.14 6.29 12.30
N GLU A 483 4.74 6.04 11.05
CA GLU A 483 5.56 5.34 10.08
C GLU A 483 6.47 6.34 9.34
N PHE A 484 7.74 5.98 9.15
CA PHE A 484 8.68 6.78 8.34
C PHE A 484 8.56 6.45 6.86
N VAL A 485 8.27 5.20 6.56
CA VAL A 485 7.82 4.74 5.25
C VAL A 485 6.32 4.53 5.36
N ASP A 486 5.58 5.21 4.54
CA ASP A 486 4.13 5.16 4.57
C ASP A 486 3.63 3.88 3.94
N ASP A 487 2.56 3.37 4.45
CA ASP A 487 1.70 2.41 3.84
C ASP A 487 0.72 3.20 2.96
N ASN A 488 0.81 3.10 1.66
CA ASN A 488 0.10 3.93 0.71
C ASN A 488 -0.05 3.24 -0.65
N ASP A 489 -0.51 2.00 -0.63
CA ASP A 489 -0.68 1.20 -1.82
C ASP A 489 -1.77 1.73 -2.74
N ASP A 490 -2.80 2.35 -2.21
CA ASP A 490 -3.79 3.07 -2.99
C ASP A 490 -3.28 4.41 -3.54
N GLN A 491 -2.05 4.78 -3.17
CA GLN A 491 -1.30 5.94 -3.66
C GLN A 491 -2.05 7.27 -3.54
N ASP A 492 -2.92 7.37 -2.59
CA ASP A 492 -3.53 8.65 -2.30
C ASP A 492 -2.52 9.57 -1.57
N ARG A 493 -2.90 10.81 -1.28
CA ARG A 493 -2.03 11.78 -0.61
C ARG A 493 -2.04 11.69 0.91
N TRP A 494 -2.85 10.79 1.47
CA TRP A 494 -3.09 10.68 2.88
C TRP A 494 -2.42 9.44 3.43
N PRO A 495 -1.65 9.56 4.51
CA PRO A 495 -1.03 8.42 5.15
C PRO A 495 -2.08 7.41 5.61
N ASP A 496 -1.88 6.12 5.33
CA ASP A 496 -2.81 5.06 5.68
C ASP A 496 -2.98 4.89 7.17
N TRP A 497 -1.95 5.17 7.96
CA TRP A 497 -2.05 5.19 9.41
C TRP A 497 -3.11 6.17 9.95
N GLN A 498 -3.61 7.09 9.13
CA GLN A 498 -4.75 7.94 9.47
C GLN A 498 -6.09 7.31 9.11
N ARG A 499 -6.11 6.28 8.27
CA ARG A 499 -7.34 5.71 7.74
C ARG A 499 -8.05 4.77 8.66
N ALA A 500 -7.39 3.83 9.29
CA ALA A 500 -8.04 2.82 10.10
C ALA A 500 -8.80 3.41 11.28
N ASN A 501 -8.50 4.62 11.63
CA ASN A 501 -9.25 5.41 12.57
C ASN A 501 -10.23 6.38 11.92
N GLN A 502 -10.41 6.28 10.63
CA GLN A 502 -11.49 6.96 9.95
C GLN A 502 -12.59 5.92 9.76
N PRO A 503 -13.42 5.70 10.76
CA PRO A 503 -14.49 4.76 10.62
C PRO A 503 -15.32 5.21 9.43
N LEU A 504 -15.83 4.26 8.70
CA LEU A 504 -16.93 4.41 7.76
C LEU A 504 -18.09 5.25 8.33
N GLU A 505 -18.03 5.59 9.59
CA GLU A 505 -18.98 6.36 10.39
C GLU A 505 -18.82 7.90 10.33
N GLY A 506 -18.14 8.45 9.34
CA GLY A 506 -18.21 9.90 9.07
C GLY A 506 -17.39 10.83 9.99
N GLU A 507 -16.55 10.32 10.89
CA GLU A 507 -15.69 11.18 11.71
C GLU A 507 -14.61 11.92 10.90
N GLY A 508 -14.17 11.34 9.79
CA GLY A 508 -13.25 12.01 8.86
C GLY A 508 -13.86 13.24 8.21
N LEU A 509 -15.14 13.20 7.91
CA LEU A 509 -15.90 14.33 7.36
C LEU A 509 -16.04 15.49 8.37
N ALA A 510 -16.12 15.20 9.68
CA ALA A 510 -16.22 16.21 10.72
C ALA A 510 -14.93 17.01 10.95
N ARG A 511 -13.79 16.53 10.52
CA ARG A 511 -12.47 17.16 10.69
C ARG A 511 -11.98 17.96 9.49
N GLY A 512 -12.74 18.02 8.39
CA GLY A 512 -12.40 18.80 7.20
C GLY A 512 -11.23 18.22 6.40
N GLY A 513 -10.90 16.94 6.63
CA GLY A 513 -10.10 16.13 5.73
C GLY A 513 -10.95 15.66 4.53
N PRO A 514 -10.36 15.13 3.47
CA PRO A 514 -11.11 14.43 2.48
C PRO A 514 -11.93 13.34 3.17
N PRO A 515 -13.06 12.92 2.59
CA PRO A 515 -13.71 11.71 3.05
C PRO A 515 -12.64 10.63 3.10
N ALA A 516 -12.61 9.88 4.19
CA ALA A 516 -11.75 8.73 4.27
C ALA A 516 -12.01 7.89 3.04
N GLY A 517 -11.09 7.94 2.10
CA GLY A 517 -11.14 7.10 0.94
C GLY A 517 -11.17 5.67 1.43
N GLY A 518 -11.96 4.82 0.83
CA GLY A 518 -11.79 3.38 1.01
C GLY A 518 -10.42 2.97 0.54
N ILE A 519 -9.98 1.82 0.94
CA ILE A 519 -8.85 1.14 0.32
C ILE A 519 -9.34 0.66 -1.04
N PHE A 520 -8.73 1.14 -2.08
CA PHE A 520 -9.04 0.75 -3.46
C PHE A 520 -7.79 0.16 -4.10
N PRO A 521 -7.95 -0.66 -5.15
CA PRO A 521 -6.79 -1.06 -5.93
C PRO A 521 -5.96 0.16 -6.28
N GLY A 522 -4.74 0.21 -5.77
CA GLY A 522 -3.89 1.37 -5.95
C GLY A 522 -3.28 1.37 -7.34
N LEU A 523 -3.45 2.43 -8.07
CA LEU A 523 -2.71 2.74 -9.28
C LEU A 523 -2.84 4.23 -9.52
N ASP A 524 -1.77 4.97 -9.32
CA ASP A 524 -1.69 6.39 -9.64
C ASP A 524 -0.64 6.59 -10.73
N GLU A 525 -1.01 6.32 -11.98
CA GLU A 525 -0.10 6.42 -13.14
C GLU A 525 0.37 7.84 -13.40
N ASN A 526 -0.43 8.82 -13.07
CA ASN A 526 -0.10 10.23 -13.29
C ASN A 526 0.54 10.91 -12.07
N ASN A 527 0.57 10.22 -10.93
CA ASN A 527 1.13 10.66 -9.67
C ASN A 527 0.52 11.99 -9.16
N ASP A 528 -0.78 12.06 -9.18
CA ASP A 528 -1.55 13.18 -8.66
C ASP A 528 -2.15 12.92 -7.26
N PHE A 529 -1.81 11.79 -6.64
CA PHE A 529 -2.31 11.33 -5.36
C PHE A 529 -3.82 11.11 -5.32
N ILE A 530 -4.36 10.71 -6.44
CA ILE A 530 -5.72 10.23 -6.57
C ILE A 530 -5.62 8.89 -7.28
N SER A 531 -6.09 7.83 -6.64
CA SER A 531 -6.12 6.51 -7.28
C SER A 531 -6.90 6.56 -8.59
N ASP A 532 -6.34 6.00 -9.65
CA ASP A 532 -7.02 5.91 -10.95
C ASP A 532 -8.30 5.05 -10.90
N PHE A 533 -8.47 4.26 -9.83
CA PHE A 533 -9.71 3.52 -9.55
C PHE A 533 -10.69 4.24 -8.62
N ASN A 534 -10.32 5.40 -8.08
CA ASN A 534 -11.17 6.25 -7.26
C ASN A 534 -10.84 7.73 -7.53
N GLN A 535 -10.99 8.15 -8.78
CA GLN A 535 -10.56 9.47 -9.27
C GLN A 535 -11.34 10.63 -8.64
N ASN A 536 -12.57 10.39 -8.25
CA ASN A 536 -13.42 11.40 -7.60
C ASN A 536 -13.24 11.43 -6.07
N ASN A 537 -12.40 10.55 -5.52
CA ASN A 537 -12.07 10.43 -4.10
C ASN A 537 -13.32 10.34 -3.22
N ASN A 538 -14.16 9.36 -3.52
CA ASN A 538 -15.33 9.02 -2.75
C ASN A 538 -15.23 7.59 -2.18
N LEU A 539 -16.29 7.10 -1.53
CA LEU A 539 -16.32 5.77 -0.92
C LEU A 539 -16.75 4.65 -1.89
N ARG A 540 -16.71 4.90 -3.20
CA ARG A 540 -17.08 3.92 -4.23
C ARG A 540 -15.98 3.80 -5.26
N PRO A 541 -15.58 2.59 -5.65
CA PRO A 541 -14.63 2.43 -6.74
C PRO A 541 -15.28 2.84 -8.07
N ASP A 542 -14.52 3.49 -8.94
CA ASP A 542 -15.01 4.02 -10.21
C ASP A 542 -15.62 2.93 -11.10
N TYR A 543 -15.12 1.69 -11.01
CA TYR A 543 -15.69 0.57 -11.78
C TYR A 543 -17.09 0.13 -11.32
N ASP A 544 -17.58 0.61 -10.16
CA ASP A 544 -18.93 0.38 -9.64
C ASP A 544 -19.83 1.59 -9.73
N GLU A 545 -19.29 2.75 -10.10
CA GLU A 545 -20.05 3.99 -10.18
C GLU A 545 -20.75 4.18 -11.54
N PRO A 546 -21.96 4.70 -11.55
CA PRO A 546 -22.63 5.08 -12.79
C PRO A 546 -21.80 6.05 -13.63
N PHE A 547 -21.74 5.83 -14.93
CA PHE A 547 -20.95 6.53 -15.95
C PHE A 547 -19.43 6.30 -15.85
N TRP A 548 -18.84 6.27 -14.66
CA TRP A 548 -17.41 6.00 -14.42
C TRP A 548 -17.03 4.58 -14.79
N ARG A 549 -17.86 3.62 -14.46
CA ARG A 549 -17.65 2.20 -14.79
C ARG A 549 -17.57 1.89 -16.30
N TYR A 550 -17.83 2.85 -17.15
CA TYR A 550 -17.49 2.73 -18.57
C TYR A 550 -15.99 2.89 -18.82
N GLU A 551 -15.34 3.77 -18.08
CA GLU A 551 -13.92 4.09 -18.27
C GLU A 551 -13.03 3.05 -17.57
N VAL A 552 -13.37 2.68 -16.35
CA VAL A 552 -12.59 1.78 -15.50
C VAL A 552 -13.19 0.38 -15.48
N ASP A 553 -12.35 -0.64 -15.60
CA ASP A 553 -12.75 -2.05 -15.52
C ASP A 553 -12.35 -2.64 -14.16
N PRO A 554 -13.11 -3.63 -13.63
CA PRO A 554 -12.72 -4.32 -12.41
C PRO A 554 -11.33 -4.96 -12.53
N PRO A 555 -10.54 -4.99 -11.45
CA PRO A 555 -9.14 -5.45 -11.47
C PRO A 555 -8.94 -6.84 -12.07
N GLU A 556 -9.87 -7.77 -11.80
CA GLU A 556 -9.79 -9.14 -12.29
C GLU A 556 -9.83 -9.28 -13.82
N PHE A 557 -10.31 -8.25 -14.54
CA PHE A 557 -10.32 -8.21 -16.01
C PHE A 557 -9.04 -7.64 -16.60
N LEU A 558 -8.14 -7.15 -15.77
CA LEU A 558 -6.89 -6.55 -16.18
C LEU A 558 -5.77 -7.61 -16.19
N PHE A 559 -4.69 -7.30 -16.90
CA PHE A 559 -3.49 -8.11 -16.87
C PHE A 559 -2.47 -7.51 -15.93
N GLY A 560 -1.87 -8.33 -15.12
CA GLY A 560 -0.78 -8.02 -14.21
C GLY A 560 -0.11 -9.30 -13.74
N MET A 561 0.93 -9.14 -12.95
CA MET A 561 1.57 -10.24 -12.24
C MET A 561 0.97 -10.32 -10.84
N ASP A 562 1.01 -11.48 -10.29
CA ASP A 562 0.66 -11.85 -8.95
C ASP A 562 1.79 -12.78 -8.51
N LEU A 563 2.84 -12.23 -7.87
CA LEU A 563 4.06 -12.96 -7.54
C LEU A 563 4.00 -13.66 -6.19
N ASP A 564 3.22 -13.13 -5.29
CA ASP A 564 2.92 -13.71 -4.00
C ASP A 564 1.77 -14.73 -4.04
N HIS A 565 1.09 -14.84 -5.21
CA HIS A 565 0.09 -15.86 -5.54
C HIS A 565 -1.19 -15.83 -4.70
N ASN A 566 -1.52 -14.71 -4.12
CA ASN A 566 -2.73 -14.53 -3.34
C ASN A 566 -4.01 -14.33 -4.18
N THR A 567 -3.91 -14.33 -5.53
CA THR A 567 -4.96 -14.11 -6.54
C THR A 567 -5.29 -12.64 -6.83
N ILE A 568 -4.67 -11.73 -6.14
CA ILE A 568 -4.73 -10.31 -6.43
C ILE A 568 -3.52 -9.95 -7.28
N ILE A 569 -3.67 -9.06 -8.23
CA ILE A 569 -2.54 -8.57 -9.01
C ILE A 569 -1.74 -7.63 -8.12
N ASP A 570 -0.42 -7.90 -7.95
CA ASP A 570 0.47 -7.15 -7.06
C ASP A 570 0.21 -5.62 -7.06
N ARG A 571 -0.05 -4.97 -8.19
CA ARG A 571 -0.30 -3.53 -8.27
C ARG A 571 -1.67 -3.08 -7.77
N PHE A 572 -2.52 -3.98 -7.38
CA PHE A 572 -3.84 -3.71 -6.84
C PHE A 572 -3.95 -4.18 -5.39
N GLU A 573 -2.84 -4.60 -4.83
CA GLU A 573 -2.76 -4.97 -3.42
C GLU A 573 -2.81 -3.75 -2.54
N ASP A 574 -3.25 -4.00 -1.31
CA ASP A 574 -3.27 -3.04 -0.23
C ASP A 574 -3.13 -3.84 1.06
N ASP A 575 -1.94 -3.81 1.64
CA ASP A 575 -1.67 -4.48 2.90
C ASP A 575 -1.69 -3.48 4.09
N ASP A 576 -1.34 -3.90 5.27
CA ASP A 576 -1.26 -3.06 6.49
C ASP A 576 0.21 -2.84 6.89
N GLU A 577 1.14 -2.97 5.93
CA GLU A 577 2.56 -2.85 6.17
C GLU A 577 3.19 -1.66 5.40
N PRO A 578 4.28 -1.09 5.93
CA PRO A 578 4.98 -0.02 5.21
C PRO A 578 5.49 -0.48 3.85
N ASP A 579 5.31 0.36 2.87
CA ASP A 579 5.71 0.18 1.48
C ASP A 579 7.22 -0.01 1.26
N TYR A 580 7.82 -1.06 1.79
CA TYR A 580 9.19 -1.41 1.44
C TYR A 580 9.29 -2.00 0.04
N PRO A 581 10.45 -1.96 -0.62
CA PRO A 581 10.67 -2.66 -1.89
C PRO A 581 10.52 -4.19 -1.82
N TYR A 582 10.49 -4.76 -0.64
CA TYR A 582 10.25 -6.18 -0.36
C TYR A 582 9.61 -6.31 1.01
N GLN A 583 8.79 -7.31 1.20
CA GLN A 583 8.09 -7.52 2.46
C GLN A 583 9.05 -7.79 3.61
N ARG A 584 8.65 -7.38 4.81
CA ARG A 584 9.38 -7.64 6.04
C ARG A 584 9.34 -9.13 6.35
N ASP A 585 10.39 -9.63 7.01
CA ASP A 585 10.57 -11.05 7.31
C ASP A 585 10.85 -11.93 6.07
N HIS A 586 11.09 -11.31 4.91
CA HIS A 586 11.30 -12.02 3.66
C HIS A 586 12.75 -11.91 3.18
N ARG A 587 13.23 -13.00 2.60
CA ARG A 587 14.50 -13.05 1.88
C ARG A 587 14.35 -13.89 0.62
N GLY A 588 15.05 -13.52 -0.41
CA GLY A 588 14.88 -14.23 -1.67
C GLY A 588 15.78 -13.76 -2.77
N TYR A 589 15.54 -14.34 -3.93
CA TYR A 589 16.14 -13.90 -5.17
C TYR A 589 15.19 -14.17 -6.33
N ASN A 590 15.35 -13.36 -7.36
CA ASN A 590 14.62 -13.49 -8.60
C ASN A 590 15.53 -13.15 -9.77
N GLY A 591 15.34 -13.81 -10.90
CA GLY A 591 16.10 -13.51 -12.10
C GLY A 591 15.43 -14.02 -13.35
N TYR A 592 15.55 -13.24 -14.42
CA TYR A 592 15.07 -13.65 -15.74
C TYR A 592 16.02 -13.28 -16.85
N MET A 593 15.88 -13.99 -17.96
CA MET A 593 16.51 -13.68 -19.23
C MET A 593 15.46 -13.65 -20.33
N GLY A 594 15.55 -12.66 -21.18
CA GLY A 594 14.60 -12.48 -22.27
C GLY A 594 15.27 -12.11 -23.60
N ARG A 595 14.48 -12.21 -24.66
CA ARG A 595 14.86 -11.82 -26.01
C ARG A 595 13.75 -11.04 -26.68
N ARG A 596 14.11 -9.94 -27.32
CA ARG A 596 13.24 -9.25 -28.26
C ARG A 596 13.27 -9.99 -29.58
N LEU A 597 12.14 -10.58 -29.99
CA LEU A 597 11.96 -11.26 -31.25
C LEU A 597 11.78 -10.27 -32.41
N THR A 598 10.96 -9.26 -32.12
CA THR A 598 10.76 -8.07 -32.95
C THR A 598 10.69 -6.84 -32.01
N PRO A 599 10.65 -5.60 -32.52
CA PRO A 599 10.44 -4.44 -31.68
C PRO A 599 9.18 -4.53 -30.82
N GLU A 600 8.16 -5.20 -31.35
CA GLU A 600 6.84 -5.33 -30.70
C GLU A 600 6.69 -6.62 -29.87
N ALA A 601 7.54 -7.63 -30.09
CA ALA A 601 7.41 -8.93 -29.44
C ALA A 601 8.62 -9.27 -28.58
N LYS A 602 8.35 -9.68 -27.35
CA LYS A 602 9.35 -10.10 -26.36
C LYS A 602 8.99 -11.46 -25.78
N VAL A 603 9.99 -12.22 -25.41
CA VAL A 603 9.86 -13.47 -24.65
C VAL A 603 10.86 -13.44 -23.52
N LEU A 604 10.46 -13.83 -22.32
CA LEU A 604 11.35 -14.01 -21.20
C LEU A 604 11.02 -15.29 -20.43
N ILE A 605 11.99 -15.79 -19.72
CA ILE A 605 11.91 -16.93 -18.80
C ILE A 605 12.63 -16.53 -17.52
N GLY A 606 12.03 -16.79 -16.38
CA GLY A 606 12.57 -16.44 -15.09
C GLY A 606 12.28 -17.46 -14.01
N TYR A 607 12.94 -17.26 -12.89
CA TYR A 607 12.77 -18.04 -11.68
C TYR A 607 12.88 -17.13 -10.46
N ALA A 608 11.90 -17.20 -9.58
CA ALA A 608 11.88 -16.54 -8.29
C ALA A 608 11.83 -17.57 -7.16
N LYS A 609 12.51 -17.27 -6.07
CA LYS A 609 12.40 -18.03 -4.83
C LYS A 609 12.45 -17.06 -3.66
N GLU A 610 11.50 -17.23 -2.74
CA GLU A 610 11.36 -16.42 -1.54
C GLU A 610 11.06 -17.32 -0.35
N TRP A 611 11.53 -16.93 0.84
CA TRP A 611 11.26 -17.65 2.09
C TRP A 611 11.39 -16.71 3.28
N LEU A 612 10.72 -17.06 4.36
CA LEU A 612 10.74 -16.28 5.59
C LEU A 612 12.05 -16.45 6.38
N TRP A 613 12.36 -15.49 7.22
CA TRP A 613 13.37 -15.59 8.25
C TRP A 613 12.83 -16.33 9.48
N SER A 614 11.60 -16.03 9.86
CA SER A 614 10.95 -16.55 11.07
C SER A 614 10.41 -17.97 10.91
N ASP A 615 10.21 -18.47 9.69
CA ASP A 615 9.52 -19.72 9.40
C ASP A 615 10.17 -20.46 8.22
N GLU A 616 9.85 -21.76 8.06
CA GLU A 616 10.30 -22.57 6.93
C GLU A 616 9.46 -22.41 5.66
N ARG A 617 8.41 -21.61 5.70
CA ARG A 617 7.55 -21.33 4.55
C ARG A 617 8.34 -20.69 3.42
N GLU A 618 8.06 -21.12 2.20
CA GLU A 618 8.75 -20.66 0.99
C GLU A 618 7.83 -20.58 -0.22
N SER A 619 8.11 -19.67 -1.12
CA SER A 619 7.51 -19.58 -2.44
C SER A 619 8.55 -19.85 -3.52
N LYS A 620 8.16 -20.60 -4.55
CA LYS A 620 8.97 -20.91 -5.75
C LYS A 620 8.12 -20.72 -6.98
N ASP A 621 8.57 -19.89 -7.87
CA ASP A 621 7.91 -19.61 -9.14
C ASP A 621 8.88 -19.74 -10.31
N PHE A 622 8.58 -20.63 -11.23
CA PHE A 622 9.22 -20.67 -12.56
C PHE A 622 8.24 -20.10 -13.57
N TYR A 623 8.58 -18.99 -14.19
CA TYR A 623 7.68 -18.26 -15.06
C TYR A 623 8.24 -18.02 -16.45
N GLY A 624 7.32 -17.94 -17.42
CA GLY A 624 7.59 -17.58 -18.80
C GLY A 624 6.55 -16.59 -19.31
N LEU A 625 7.03 -15.50 -19.91
CA LEU A 625 6.16 -14.45 -20.40
C LEU A 625 6.41 -14.17 -21.88
N VAL A 626 5.33 -14.07 -22.63
CA VAL A 626 5.33 -13.63 -24.03
C VAL A 626 4.51 -12.37 -24.14
N THR A 627 5.08 -11.32 -24.72
CA THR A 627 4.37 -10.05 -24.92
C THR A 627 4.43 -9.64 -26.38
N PHE A 628 3.32 -9.13 -26.88
CA PHE A 628 3.21 -8.49 -28.18
C PHE A 628 2.42 -7.21 -28.04
N ASP A 629 2.99 -6.09 -28.44
CA ASP A 629 2.34 -4.78 -28.41
C ASP A 629 2.65 -4.01 -29.69
N LYS A 630 1.60 -3.73 -30.48
CA LYS A 630 1.76 -3.05 -31.78
C LYS A 630 0.65 -2.03 -32.00
N ASP A 631 1.07 -0.81 -32.31
CA ASP A 631 0.17 0.24 -32.80
C ASP A 631 0.14 0.23 -34.33
N TYR A 632 -1.07 0.06 -34.88
CA TYR A 632 -1.33 0.12 -36.29
C TYR A 632 -1.96 1.46 -36.65
N ALA A 633 -1.24 2.30 -37.37
CA ALA A 633 -1.59 3.70 -37.65
C ALA A 633 -3.05 3.95 -38.12
N GLN A 634 -3.70 2.97 -38.76
CA GLN A 634 -5.07 3.09 -39.27
C GLN A 634 -6.10 2.23 -38.51
N LEU A 635 -5.67 1.30 -37.70
CA LEU A 635 -6.56 0.35 -37.04
C LEU A 635 -6.61 0.55 -35.54
N GLY A 636 -5.50 1.03 -34.96
CA GLY A 636 -5.34 1.15 -33.50
C GLY A 636 -4.35 0.17 -32.91
N ARG A 637 -4.40 -0.10 -31.63
CA ARG A 637 -3.39 -0.83 -30.86
C ARG A 637 -3.86 -2.24 -30.53
N LEU A 638 -2.98 -3.22 -30.75
CA LEU A 638 -3.18 -4.61 -30.35
C LEU A 638 -2.12 -5.01 -29.34
N GLN A 639 -2.55 -5.50 -28.18
CA GLN A 639 -1.73 -6.04 -27.12
C GLN A 639 -2.11 -7.50 -26.87
N ILE A 640 -1.10 -8.37 -26.77
CA ILE A 640 -1.28 -9.78 -26.43
C ILE A 640 -0.22 -10.15 -25.42
N PHE A 641 -0.63 -10.70 -24.29
CA PHE A 641 0.25 -11.18 -23.24
C PHE A 641 -0.11 -12.62 -22.90
N ASN A 642 0.90 -13.43 -22.63
CA ASN A 642 0.71 -14.77 -22.08
C ASN A 642 1.78 -15.05 -21.05
N ASN A 643 1.35 -15.36 -19.84
CA ASN A 643 2.18 -15.72 -18.71
C ASN A 643 1.90 -17.17 -18.32
N LEU A 644 2.95 -17.99 -18.32
CA LEU A 644 2.90 -19.37 -17.85
C LEU A 644 3.78 -19.50 -16.60
N ARG A 645 3.23 -20.04 -15.52
CA ARG A 645 3.91 -20.17 -14.24
C ARG A 645 3.79 -21.59 -13.70
N ILE A 646 4.83 -22.05 -13.01
CA ILE A 646 4.84 -23.28 -12.24
C ILE A 646 5.19 -22.89 -10.81
N VAL A 647 4.22 -22.96 -9.95
CA VAL A 647 4.26 -22.37 -8.62
C VAL A 647 4.21 -23.44 -7.56
N LYS A 648 5.01 -23.24 -6.51
CA LYS A 648 4.89 -23.92 -5.21
C LYS A 648 4.99 -22.86 -4.13
N ASP A 649 3.89 -22.61 -3.46
CA ASP A 649 3.78 -21.54 -2.50
C ASP A 649 3.06 -21.98 -1.23
N ASN A 650 3.63 -21.61 -0.08
CA ASN A 650 2.99 -21.71 1.22
C ASN A 650 3.20 -20.45 2.10
N LEU A 651 3.63 -19.35 1.49
CA LEU A 651 3.62 -18.04 2.13
C LEU A 651 2.19 -17.54 2.26
N ILE A 652 1.91 -16.85 3.33
CA ILE A 652 0.58 -16.26 3.59
C ILE A 652 0.70 -14.77 3.33
N ASP A 653 -0.18 -14.26 2.48
CA ASP A 653 -0.26 -12.85 2.15
C ASP A 653 -1.71 -12.35 2.20
N ASP A 654 -2.15 -11.98 3.41
CA ASP A 654 -3.48 -11.45 3.66
C ASP A 654 -3.51 -9.97 3.31
N GLN A 655 -4.49 -9.54 2.52
CA GLN A 655 -4.61 -8.18 2.02
C GLN A 655 -5.80 -7.43 2.64
N LEU A 656 -5.71 -6.12 2.71
CA LEU A 656 -6.83 -5.25 2.99
C LEU A 656 -7.45 -4.79 1.66
N ILE A 657 -8.71 -5.06 1.43
CA ILE A 657 -9.37 -4.66 0.18
C ILE A 657 -10.72 -4.02 0.43
N TRP A 658 -11.13 -3.15 -0.47
CA TRP A 658 -12.50 -2.68 -0.54
C TRP A 658 -13.40 -3.75 -1.14
N THR A 659 -14.32 -4.25 -0.36
CA THR A 659 -15.34 -5.19 -0.85
C THR A 659 -16.68 -4.50 -0.95
N HIS A 660 -17.46 -4.89 -1.94
CA HIS A 660 -18.80 -4.38 -2.17
C HIS A 660 -19.82 -5.52 -2.15
N PRO A 661 -20.17 -6.05 -0.97
CA PRO A 661 -21.19 -7.09 -0.89
C PRO A 661 -22.50 -6.62 -1.49
N PRO A 662 -23.26 -7.51 -2.16
CA PRO A 662 -24.53 -7.15 -2.78
C PRO A 662 -25.49 -6.45 -1.82
N GLY A 663 -26.01 -5.28 -2.23
CA GLY A 663 -26.94 -4.47 -1.43
C GLY A 663 -26.29 -3.66 -0.31
N THR A 664 -24.98 -3.49 -0.31
CA THR A 664 -24.24 -2.62 0.62
C THR A 664 -23.53 -1.50 -0.13
N PHE A 665 -23.01 -0.51 0.59
CA PHE A 665 -22.16 0.55 0.04
C PHE A 665 -20.68 0.14 -0.04
N GLY A 666 -20.37 -1.12 0.29
CA GLY A 666 -19.01 -1.60 0.41
C GLY A 666 -18.36 -1.26 1.75
N GLY A 667 -17.15 -1.74 1.94
CA GLY A 667 -16.34 -1.52 3.13
C GLY A 667 -14.99 -2.23 3.03
N ILE A 668 -14.06 -1.81 3.85
CA ILE A 668 -12.74 -2.42 3.98
C ILE A 668 -12.89 -3.76 4.69
N GLN A 669 -12.31 -4.79 4.14
CA GLN A 669 -12.29 -6.14 4.72
C GLN A 669 -10.92 -6.78 4.49
N THR A 670 -10.48 -7.59 5.42
CA THR A 670 -9.33 -8.45 5.21
C THR A 670 -9.69 -9.54 4.20
N PHE A 671 -9.00 -9.57 3.10
CA PHE A 671 -9.05 -10.65 2.12
C PHE A 671 -8.00 -11.68 2.53
N GLN A 672 -8.48 -12.80 3.06
CA GLN A 672 -7.61 -13.86 3.51
C GLN A 672 -7.04 -14.64 2.33
N ASP A 673 -5.73 -14.72 2.23
CA ASP A 673 -5.07 -15.63 1.30
C ASP A 673 -5.44 -17.08 1.65
N ARG A 674 -6.05 -17.80 0.70
CA ARG A 674 -6.51 -19.18 0.83
C ARG A 674 -5.43 -20.19 0.40
N LEU A 675 -4.23 -19.70 0.06
CA LEU A 675 -3.10 -20.49 -0.44
C LEU A 675 -3.51 -21.38 -1.63
N VAL A 676 -4.12 -20.79 -2.63
CA VAL A 676 -4.64 -21.53 -3.80
C VAL A 676 -3.55 -22.03 -4.74
N ALA A 677 -2.32 -21.52 -4.60
CA ALA A 677 -1.19 -21.80 -5.47
C ALA A 677 -0.12 -22.73 -4.85
N GLN A 678 -0.49 -23.64 -3.95
CA GLN A 678 0.44 -24.52 -3.22
C GLN A 678 1.31 -25.40 -4.13
N ASP A 679 0.73 -26.07 -5.12
CA ASP A 679 1.45 -26.79 -6.20
C ASP A 679 0.57 -26.71 -7.44
N VAL A 680 0.85 -25.74 -8.31
CA VAL A 680 -0.07 -25.39 -9.38
C VAL A 680 0.68 -24.95 -10.65
N VAL A 681 0.06 -25.19 -11.79
CA VAL A 681 0.44 -24.58 -13.07
C VAL A 681 -0.59 -23.52 -13.42
N ILE A 682 -0.15 -22.27 -13.51
CA ILE A 682 -0.98 -21.12 -13.83
C ILE A 682 -0.69 -20.68 -15.26
N ASN A 683 -1.70 -20.40 -16.05
CA ASN A 683 -1.54 -19.77 -17.36
C ASN A 683 -2.55 -18.63 -17.53
N THR A 684 -2.05 -17.42 -17.71
CA THR A 684 -2.84 -16.22 -17.95
C THR A 684 -2.61 -15.73 -19.39
N ALA A 685 -3.65 -15.74 -20.19
CA ALA A 685 -3.66 -15.17 -21.53
C ALA A 685 -4.54 -13.91 -21.57
N PHE A 686 -3.99 -12.84 -22.13
CA PHE A 686 -4.67 -11.56 -22.22
C PHE A 686 -4.55 -10.98 -23.62
N LEU A 687 -5.64 -10.44 -24.13
CA LEU A 687 -5.71 -9.71 -25.38
C LEU A 687 -6.45 -8.40 -25.17
N ARG A 688 -5.89 -7.30 -25.65
CA ARG A 688 -6.54 -6.01 -25.74
C ARG A 688 -6.43 -5.47 -27.17
N PHE A 689 -7.53 -4.97 -27.69
CA PHE A 689 -7.56 -4.31 -28.98
C PHE A 689 -8.32 -2.98 -28.86
N ASP A 690 -7.63 -1.88 -29.11
CA ASP A 690 -8.18 -0.53 -29.14
C ASP A 690 -8.27 -0.05 -30.57
N TYR A 691 -9.48 0.01 -31.14
CA TYR A 691 -9.72 0.50 -32.49
C TYR A 691 -9.87 2.03 -32.52
N LYS A 692 -9.12 2.68 -33.39
CA LYS A 692 -9.11 4.15 -33.59
C LYS A 692 -9.22 4.57 -35.07
N GLY A 693 -9.70 3.69 -35.93
CA GLY A 693 -9.71 3.91 -37.40
C GLY A 693 -10.73 4.93 -37.89
N LEU A 694 -11.78 5.24 -37.13
CA LEU A 694 -12.79 6.23 -37.47
C LEU A 694 -12.76 7.40 -36.48
N PRO A 695 -12.85 8.65 -36.93
CA PRO A 695 -12.94 9.82 -36.05
C PRO A 695 -14.13 9.74 -35.09
N ASN A 696 -13.87 10.06 -33.82
CA ASN A 696 -14.89 10.07 -32.76
C ASN A 696 -15.58 8.72 -32.47
N PHE A 697 -15.08 7.62 -33.06
CA PHE A 697 -15.57 6.28 -32.81
C PHE A 697 -14.43 5.44 -32.19
N ASN A 698 -14.63 5.00 -30.99
CA ASN A 698 -13.68 4.17 -30.26
C ASN A 698 -14.30 2.80 -29.99
N VAL A 699 -13.50 1.75 -30.11
CA VAL A 699 -13.88 0.40 -29.69
C VAL A 699 -12.71 -0.17 -28.91
N THR A 700 -12.98 -0.68 -27.72
CA THR A 700 -12.01 -1.40 -26.90
C THR A 700 -12.55 -2.78 -26.59
N ASN A 701 -11.77 -3.80 -26.92
CA ASN A 701 -12.06 -5.18 -26.60
C ASN A 701 -10.94 -5.73 -25.72
N LYS A 702 -11.30 -6.37 -24.61
CA LYS A 702 -10.37 -7.09 -23.75
C LYS A 702 -10.86 -8.50 -23.55
N VAL A 703 -9.95 -9.46 -23.56
CA VAL A 703 -10.22 -10.86 -23.23
C VAL A 703 -9.12 -11.35 -22.31
N LYS A 704 -9.46 -11.79 -21.10
CA LYS A 704 -8.56 -12.46 -20.18
C LYS A 704 -9.03 -13.89 -19.98
N TYR A 705 -8.13 -14.84 -20.12
CA TYR A 705 -8.35 -16.23 -19.79
C TYR A 705 -7.24 -16.72 -18.87
N GLU A 706 -7.60 -17.21 -17.71
CA GLU A 706 -6.67 -17.65 -16.68
C GLU A 706 -7.06 -19.04 -16.21
N ILE A 707 -6.07 -19.91 -15.99
CA ILE A 707 -6.26 -21.29 -15.57
C ILE A 707 -5.30 -21.56 -14.41
N TYR A 708 -5.82 -22.13 -13.35
CA TYR A 708 -5.08 -22.76 -12.26
C TYR A 708 -5.28 -24.26 -12.35
N ASN A 709 -4.23 -25.01 -12.62
CA ASN A 709 -4.27 -26.47 -12.74
C ASN A 709 -3.50 -27.07 -11.58
N GLN A 710 -4.20 -27.59 -10.58
CA GLN A 710 -3.64 -28.19 -9.38
C GLN A 710 -2.83 -29.44 -9.72
N GLN A 711 -1.60 -29.56 -9.19
CA GLN A 711 -0.70 -30.66 -9.51
C GLN A 711 -0.77 -31.83 -8.50
N GLY A 712 -1.49 -31.66 -7.40
CA GLY A 712 -1.61 -32.64 -6.34
C GLY A 712 -2.92 -32.53 -5.57
N GLU A 713 -3.00 -33.18 -4.43
CA GLU A 713 -4.06 -32.96 -3.45
C GLU A 713 -3.64 -31.75 -2.61
N ASN A 714 -4.20 -30.59 -2.89
CA ASN A 714 -3.96 -29.36 -2.18
C ASN A 714 -5.20 -28.96 -1.36
N PHE A 715 -4.97 -28.32 -0.23
CA PHE A 715 -6.03 -27.91 0.68
C PHE A 715 -5.93 -26.42 0.96
N ALA A 716 -7.05 -25.74 0.88
CA ALA A 716 -7.10 -24.31 1.17
C ALA A 716 -6.84 -24.05 2.66
N ARG A 717 -6.17 -22.94 2.95
CA ARG A 717 -6.09 -22.43 4.32
C ARG A 717 -7.49 -22.17 4.86
N PRO A 718 -7.85 -22.69 6.05
CA PRO A 718 -9.19 -22.49 6.61
C PRO A 718 -9.43 -21.02 6.97
N LEU A 719 -10.65 -20.52 6.71
CA LEU A 719 -11.05 -19.14 7.03
C LEU A 719 -11.07 -18.82 8.53
N ARG A 720 -10.96 -19.85 9.40
CA ARG A 720 -10.92 -19.69 10.87
C ARG A 720 -10.06 -20.77 11.45
N THR A 721 -9.33 -20.44 12.51
CA THR A 721 -8.58 -21.44 13.32
C THR A 721 -9.50 -22.58 13.73
N GLY A 722 -9.14 -23.82 13.41
CA GLY A 722 -9.95 -25.02 13.66
C GLY A 722 -11.03 -25.29 12.61
N GLY A 723 -11.01 -24.64 11.45
CA GLY A 723 -11.87 -24.94 10.31
C GLY A 723 -11.56 -26.31 9.69
N VAL A 724 -12.50 -26.82 8.92
CA VAL A 724 -12.30 -28.04 8.12
C VAL A 724 -11.40 -27.69 6.94
N LEU A 725 -10.36 -28.50 6.68
CA LEU A 725 -9.56 -28.38 5.47
C LEU A 725 -10.43 -28.58 4.24
N GLU A 726 -10.44 -27.64 3.35
CA GLU A 726 -11.23 -27.63 2.12
C GLU A 726 -10.31 -27.96 0.94
N GLU A 727 -10.68 -28.95 0.15
CA GLU A 727 -9.88 -29.42 -0.97
C GLU A 727 -9.95 -28.45 -2.14
N LEU A 728 -8.79 -28.11 -2.69
CA LEU A 728 -8.67 -27.27 -3.89
C LEU A 728 -9.02 -28.06 -5.15
N LYS A 729 -9.53 -27.36 -6.16
CA LYS A 729 -9.81 -27.88 -7.50
C LYS A 729 -9.21 -27.02 -8.57
N ASP A 730 -9.10 -27.58 -9.79
CA ASP A 730 -8.77 -26.77 -10.96
C ASP A 730 -9.76 -25.61 -11.11
N SER A 731 -9.24 -24.42 -11.33
CA SER A 731 -10.04 -23.22 -11.51
C SER A 731 -9.69 -22.51 -12.82
N HIS A 732 -10.67 -21.82 -13.38
CA HIS A 732 -10.47 -20.99 -14.56
C HIS A 732 -11.34 -19.74 -14.51
N PHE A 733 -10.80 -18.67 -15.05
CA PHE A 733 -11.45 -17.39 -15.24
C PHE A 733 -11.49 -17.06 -16.73
N LEU A 734 -12.66 -16.65 -17.23
CA LEU A 734 -12.82 -16.06 -18.56
C LEU A 734 -13.54 -14.73 -18.40
N GLY A 735 -12.83 -13.65 -18.68
CA GLY A 735 -13.35 -12.29 -18.70
C GLY A 735 -13.33 -11.70 -20.09
N ILE A 736 -14.44 -11.11 -20.53
CA ILE A 736 -14.55 -10.40 -21.81
C ILE A 736 -15.16 -9.04 -21.57
N VAL A 737 -14.47 -8.00 -22.03
CA VAL A 737 -14.95 -6.61 -21.99
C VAL A 737 -15.02 -6.09 -23.41
N ASN A 738 -16.19 -5.63 -23.80
CA ASN A 738 -16.38 -4.93 -25.07
C ASN A 738 -16.94 -3.54 -24.78
N LYS A 739 -16.29 -2.51 -25.30
CA LYS A 739 -16.70 -1.13 -25.16
C LYS A 739 -16.76 -0.49 -26.54
N CYS A 740 -17.77 0.33 -26.79
CA CYS A 740 -17.80 1.21 -27.96
C CYS A 740 -18.47 2.54 -27.63
N ASP A 741 -17.94 3.60 -28.18
CA ASP A 741 -18.52 4.92 -28.05
C ASP A 741 -18.40 5.71 -29.34
N TYR A 742 -19.36 6.60 -29.54
CA TYR A 742 -19.41 7.47 -30.72
C TYR A 742 -19.92 8.86 -30.34
N ALA A 743 -19.12 9.89 -30.55
CA ALA A 743 -19.49 11.27 -30.24
C ALA A 743 -19.80 12.06 -31.52
N PHE A 744 -20.98 12.65 -31.60
CA PHE A 744 -21.42 13.45 -32.76
C PHE A 744 -22.27 14.66 -32.34
N TRP A 745 -22.45 15.61 -33.26
CA TRP A 745 -23.20 16.81 -33.00
C TRP A 745 -24.53 16.83 -33.79
N ILE A 746 -25.59 17.25 -33.11
CA ILE A 746 -26.89 17.55 -33.71
C ILE A 746 -27.22 19.01 -33.38
N GLY A 747 -26.99 19.93 -34.30
CA GLY A 747 -27.05 21.35 -33.99
C GLY A 747 -26.05 21.71 -32.87
N ASP A 748 -26.55 22.32 -31.80
CA ASP A 748 -25.78 22.74 -30.65
C ASP A 748 -25.61 21.64 -29.56
N PHE A 749 -26.13 20.45 -29.84
CA PHE A 749 -26.12 19.34 -28.91
C PHE A 749 -25.04 18.33 -29.30
N LYS A 750 -24.08 18.09 -28.37
CA LYS A 750 -23.17 16.98 -28.48
C LYS A 750 -23.85 15.74 -27.90
N VAL A 751 -24.04 14.72 -28.71
CA VAL A 751 -24.64 13.44 -28.34
C VAL A 751 -23.55 12.39 -28.30
N HIS A 752 -23.46 11.66 -27.19
CA HIS A 752 -22.41 10.65 -26.97
C HIS A 752 -23.02 9.35 -26.44
N PRO A 753 -23.50 8.47 -27.30
CA PRO A 753 -23.84 7.11 -26.91
C PRO A 753 -22.60 6.29 -26.64
N LYS A 754 -22.67 5.48 -25.59
CA LYS A 754 -21.64 4.50 -25.18
C LYS A 754 -22.33 3.18 -24.92
N PHE A 755 -21.63 2.09 -25.22
CA PHE A 755 -22.10 0.74 -24.93
C PHE A 755 -20.95 -0.05 -24.30
N ARG A 756 -21.26 -0.84 -23.26
CA ARG A 756 -20.32 -1.78 -22.62
C ARG A 756 -21.01 -3.11 -22.40
N SER A 757 -20.30 -4.19 -22.71
CA SER A 757 -20.67 -5.56 -22.36
C SER A 757 -19.54 -6.18 -21.55
N LEU A 758 -19.85 -6.74 -20.38
CA LEU A 758 -18.92 -7.38 -19.46
C LEU A 758 -19.40 -8.80 -19.21
N TYR A 759 -18.64 -9.77 -19.69
CA TYR A 759 -18.89 -11.19 -19.47
C TYR A 759 -17.86 -11.76 -18.52
N ARG A 760 -18.30 -12.49 -17.51
CA ARG A 760 -17.47 -13.17 -16.51
C ARG A 760 -17.92 -14.60 -16.35
N ARG A 761 -16.96 -15.52 -16.41
CA ARG A 761 -17.12 -16.90 -15.97
C ARG A 761 -15.92 -17.28 -15.13
N SER A 762 -16.13 -17.60 -13.86
CA SER A 762 -15.10 -17.97 -12.91
C SER A 762 -15.53 -19.23 -12.18
N THR A 763 -14.70 -20.24 -12.19
CA THR A 763 -14.92 -21.41 -11.33
C THR A 763 -14.22 -21.20 -10.00
N ALA A 764 -14.86 -21.59 -8.92
CA ALA A 764 -14.28 -21.48 -7.59
C ALA A 764 -13.01 -22.35 -7.46
N PHE A 765 -12.08 -21.93 -6.62
CA PHE A 765 -10.87 -22.70 -6.31
C PHE A 765 -11.15 -23.90 -5.41
N ILE A 766 -12.19 -23.83 -4.59
CA ILE A 766 -12.48 -24.80 -3.54
C ILE A 766 -13.64 -25.70 -3.96
N LYS A 767 -13.54 -26.99 -3.64
CA LYS A 767 -14.64 -27.94 -3.88
C LYS A 767 -15.85 -27.57 -3.03
N GLY A 768 -17.01 -27.43 -3.69
CA GLY A 768 -18.28 -27.12 -3.04
C GLY A 768 -18.63 -25.63 -2.98
N GLU A 769 -17.71 -24.74 -3.29
CA GLU A 769 -18.03 -23.34 -3.52
C GLU A 769 -18.70 -23.13 -4.90
N ALA A 770 -19.57 -22.14 -4.96
CA ALA A 770 -20.32 -21.82 -6.16
C ALA A 770 -19.44 -21.12 -7.21
N ASP A 771 -19.60 -21.54 -8.44
CA ASP A 771 -18.99 -20.85 -9.58
C ASP A 771 -19.73 -19.51 -9.86
N VAL A 772 -19.07 -18.57 -10.52
CA VAL A 772 -19.64 -17.29 -10.90
C VAL A 772 -19.77 -17.23 -12.42
N HIS A 773 -20.98 -16.98 -12.90
CA HIS A 773 -21.23 -16.83 -14.32
C HIS A 773 -22.23 -15.71 -14.55
N ASN A 774 -21.78 -14.58 -15.03
CA ASN A 774 -22.61 -13.41 -15.23
C ASN A 774 -22.30 -12.64 -16.51
N LEU A 775 -23.28 -11.86 -16.93
CA LEU A 775 -23.18 -10.94 -18.06
C LEU A 775 -23.80 -9.60 -17.65
N THR A 776 -23.06 -8.54 -17.85
CA THR A 776 -23.57 -7.17 -17.67
C THR A 776 -23.57 -6.44 -19.02
N GLU A 777 -24.70 -5.98 -19.45
CA GLU A 777 -24.84 -5.14 -20.62
C GLU A 777 -25.27 -3.73 -20.22
N MET A 778 -24.59 -2.71 -20.74
CA MET A 778 -24.79 -1.34 -20.34
C MET A 778 -24.86 -0.42 -21.56
N GLY A 779 -25.85 0.41 -21.59
CA GLY A 779 -25.99 1.52 -22.53
C GLY A 779 -25.98 2.86 -21.81
N ILE A 780 -25.14 3.78 -22.27
CA ILE A 780 -25.04 5.14 -21.74
C ILE A 780 -25.36 6.11 -22.87
N LEU A 781 -26.13 7.13 -22.57
CA LEU A 781 -26.35 8.25 -23.48
C LEU A 781 -26.14 9.55 -22.72
N THR A 782 -25.19 10.36 -23.15
CA THR A 782 -25.03 11.73 -22.65
C THR A 782 -25.31 12.74 -23.73
N VAL A 783 -26.02 13.80 -23.38
CA VAL A 783 -26.34 14.94 -24.26
C VAL A 783 -25.89 16.21 -23.58
N ARG A 784 -24.97 16.92 -24.21
CA ARG A 784 -24.38 18.16 -23.68
C ARG A 784 -24.60 19.32 -24.63
N THR A 785 -24.96 20.49 -24.08
CA THR A 785 -25.09 21.73 -24.82
C THR A 785 -24.48 22.90 -24.06
N GLN A 786 -24.11 23.93 -24.81
CA GLN A 786 -23.57 25.19 -24.29
C GLN A 786 -24.47 26.37 -24.70
N PRO A 787 -25.58 26.60 -23.96
CA PRO A 787 -26.54 27.66 -24.35
C PRO A 787 -25.96 29.06 -24.17
N MET A 788 -24.94 29.25 -23.32
CA MET A 788 -24.26 30.52 -23.11
C MET A 788 -22.74 30.27 -22.95
N PRO A 789 -21.88 31.25 -23.30
CA PRO A 789 -20.49 31.15 -22.95
C PRO A 789 -20.32 30.82 -21.47
N LYS A 790 -19.45 29.85 -21.14
CA LYS A 790 -19.18 29.42 -19.77
C LYS A 790 -20.30 28.69 -19.03
N LEU A 791 -21.41 28.38 -19.66
CA LEU A 791 -22.50 27.61 -19.11
C LEU A 791 -22.71 26.34 -19.91
N TRP A 792 -22.59 25.20 -19.30
CA TRP A 792 -22.82 23.89 -19.87
C TRP A 792 -24.00 23.21 -19.19
N ILE A 793 -24.85 22.57 -19.98
CA ILE A 793 -25.93 21.72 -19.50
C ILE A 793 -25.67 20.32 -20.05
N GLU A 794 -25.65 19.33 -19.18
CA GLU A 794 -25.48 17.95 -19.57
C GLU A 794 -26.55 17.08 -18.90
N VAL A 795 -27.14 16.20 -19.68
CA VAL A 795 -28.09 15.20 -19.24
C VAL A 795 -27.59 13.85 -19.68
N GLY A 796 -27.58 12.91 -18.77
CA GLY A 796 -27.12 11.54 -19.01
C GLY A 796 -28.13 10.51 -18.53
N THR A 797 -28.19 9.40 -19.24
CA THR A 797 -28.86 8.19 -18.78
C THR A 797 -27.96 7.00 -18.96
N GLU A 798 -28.01 6.12 -17.98
CA GLU A 798 -27.37 4.82 -18.04
C GLU A 798 -28.41 3.75 -17.77
N LEU A 799 -28.42 2.72 -18.61
CA LEU A 799 -29.24 1.54 -18.47
C LEU A 799 -28.33 0.33 -18.40
N ALA A 800 -28.43 -0.45 -17.35
CA ALA A 800 -27.61 -1.64 -17.14
C ALA A 800 -28.49 -2.85 -16.86
N GLN A 801 -28.28 -3.92 -17.60
CA GLN A 801 -28.89 -5.22 -17.36
C GLN A 801 -27.84 -6.19 -16.89
N PHE A 802 -28.05 -6.74 -15.72
CA PHE A 802 -27.21 -7.80 -15.15
C PHE A 802 -27.97 -9.12 -15.28
N TYR A 803 -27.28 -10.13 -15.80
CA TYR A 803 -27.75 -11.50 -15.88
C TYR A 803 -26.88 -12.40 -15.04
N ASP A 804 -27.47 -13.06 -14.06
CA ASP A 804 -26.87 -14.18 -13.34
C ASP A 804 -27.15 -15.46 -14.09
N LEU A 805 -26.13 -16.02 -14.73
CA LEU A 805 -26.26 -17.18 -15.60
C LEU A 805 -26.08 -18.52 -14.87
N GLU A 806 -25.73 -18.51 -13.58
CA GLU A 806 -25.47 -19.74 -12.77
C GLU A 806 -26.56 -20.02 -11.75
N GLU A 807 -27.44 -19.07 -11.41
CA GLU A 807 -28.50 -19.19 -10.37
C GLU A 807 -27.96 -19.76 -9.04
N SER A 808 -26.80 -19.31 -8.58
CA SER A 808 -26.19 -19.82 -7.35
C SER A 808 -27.02 -19.49 -6.10
N LEU A 809 -27.05 -20.39 -5.13
CA LEU A 809 -27.71 -20.20 -3.84
C LEU A 809 -27.18 -18.93 -3.15
N GLY A 810 -28.06 -17.92 -2.97
CA GLY A 810 -27.69 -16.64 -2.37
C GLY A 810 -27.43 -15.52 -3.37
N SER A 811 -27.52 -15.78 -4.67
CA SER A 811 -27.45 -14.74 -5.69
C SER A 811 -28.61 -13.76 -5.57
N THR A 812 -28.35 -12.48 -5.87
CA THR A 812 -29.41 -11.46 -5.93
C THR A 812 -30.32 -11.63 -7.15
N GLY A 813 -30.00 -12.60 -8.03
CA GLY A 813 -30.66 -12.81 -9.32
C GLY A 813 -30.41 -11.68 -10.32
N ASP A 814 -31.08 -11.77 -11.43
CA ASP A 814 -31.03 -10.75 -12.46
C ASP A 814 -31.51 -9.39 -11.93
N PHE A 815 -30.90 -8.33 -12.40
CA PHE A 815 -31.40 -7.00 -12.10
C PHE A 815 -31.29 -6.04 -13.28
N PHE A 816 -32.22 -5.11 -13.33
CA PHE A 816 -32.21 -3.96 -14.25
C PHE A 816 -31.94 -2.68 -13.47
N GLY A 817 -30.84 -2.02 -13.81
CA GLY A 817 -30.44 -0.72 -13.31
C GLY A 817 -30.77 0.41 -14.30
N SER A 818 -31.23 1.52 -13.78
CA SER A 818 -31.43 2.74 -14.56
C SER A 818 -30.94 3.95 -13.77
N VAL A 819 -30.15 4.78 -14.40
CA VAL A 819 -29.63 6.01 -13.82
C VAL A 819 -29.95 7.17 -14.75
N VAL A 820 -30.49 8.26 -14.20
CA VAL A 820 -30.73 9.51 -14.94
C VAL A 820 -30.05 10.63 -14.16
N THR A 821 -29.26 11.41 -14.88
CA THR A 821 -28.53 12.53 -14.29
C THR A 821 -28.75 13.80 -15.08
N SER A 822 -28.72 14.92 -14.39
CA SER A 822 -28.65 16.23 -15.00
C SER A 822 -27.64 17.10 -14.26
N GLN A 823 -26.80 17.80 -15.00
CA GLN A 823 -25.78 18.68 -14.46
C GLN A 823 -25.75 19.99 -15.20
N VAL A 824 -25.60 21.07 -14.45
CA VAL A 824 -25.30 22.41 -14.97
C VAL A 824 -23.93 22.80 -14.45
N SER A 825 -23.02 23.08 -15.35
CA SER A 825 -21.64 23.49 -15.04
C SER A 825 -21.45 24.95 -15.48
N ILE A 826 -20.98 25.78 -14.55
CA ILE A 826 -20.66 27.17 -14.80
C ILE A 826 -19.17 27.33 -14.58
N ASN A 827 -18.47 27.80 -15.62
CA ASN A 827 -17.06 28.09 -15.54
C ASN A 827 -16.85 29.59 -15.66
N ASN A 828 -16.19 30.19 -14.69
CA ASN A 828 -15.86 31.61 -14.70
C ASN A 828 -14.41 31.84 -14.25
N ASN A 829 -13.81 32.90 -14.73
CA ASN A 829 -12.50 33.32 -14.30
C ASN A 829 -12.66 34.51 -13.34
N TYR A 830 -12.15 34.35 -12.13
CA TYR A 830 -12.21 35.37 -11.10
C TYR A 830 -10.82 35.60 -10.50
N LEU A 831 -10.30 36.81 -10.69
CA LEU A 831 -8.95 37.23 -10.21
C LEU A 831 -7.81 36.30 -10.64
N GLY A 832 -7.91 35.69 -11.83
CA GLY A 832 -6.88 34.77 -12.33
C GLY A 832 -7.10 33.29 -11.95
N TYR A 833 -8.13 33.02 -11.14
CA TYR A 833 -8.53 31.65 -10.82
C TYR A 833 -9.70 31.22 -11.69
N GLU A 834 -9.64 30.01 -12.18
CA GLU A 834 -10.79 29.36 -12.80
C GLU A 834 -11.71 28.83 -11.70
N VAL A 835 -12.94 29.31 -11.67
CA VAL A 835 -13.95 28.86 -10.71
C VAL A 835 -15.01 28.08 -11.45
N ILE A 836 -15.17 26.80 -11.11
CA ILE A 836 -16.14 25.90 -11.71
C ILE A 836 -17.18 25.54 -10.65
N MET A 837 -18.43 25.77 -10.98
CA MET A 837 -19.56 25.36 -10.15
C MET A 837 -20.37 24.31 -10.89
N ASN A 838 -20.56 23.16 -10.27
CA ASN A 838 -21.43 22.09 -10.77
C ASN A 838 -22.65 21.97 -9.86
N ILE A 839 -23.82 22.00 -10.46
CA ILE A 839 -25.10 21.75 -9.80
C ILE A 839 -25.73 20.56 -10.51
N GLY A 840 -26.09 19.53 -9.78
CA GLY A 840 -26.63 18.35 -10.42
C GLY A 840 -27.61 17.57 -9.56
N HIS A 841 -28.26 16.67 -10.24
CA HIS A 841 -29.20 15.74 -9.66
C HIS A 841 -29.01 14.38 -10.33
N GLN A 842 -28.99 13.32 -9.54
CA GLN A 842 -28.93 11.94 -9.98
C GLN A 842 -30.08 11.15 -9.35
N TRP A 843 -30.70 10.35 -10.17
CA TRP A 843 -31.69 9.37 -9.76
C TRP A 843 -31.24 8.01 -10.24
N GLU A 844 -31.11 7.06 -9.32
CA GLU A 844 -30.71 5.68 -9.55
C GLU A 844 -31.82 4.76 -9.07
N ARG A 845 -32.13 3.75 -9.87
CA ARG A 845 -33.10 2.71 -9.53
C ARG A 845 -32.56 1.35 -9.96
N ARG A 846 -32.57 0.40 -9.04
CA ARG A 846 -32.26 -1.01 -9.29
C ARG A 846 -33.49 -1.85 -9.00
N LYS A 847 -33.90 -2.65 -9.95
CA LYS A 847 -35.02 -3.59 -9.82
C LYS A 847 -34.45 -4.99 -9.93
N PHE A 848 -34.47 -5.73 -8.83
CA PHE A 848 -34.04 -7.13 -8.75
C PHE A 848 -35.21 -8.06 -9.08
N GLU A 849 -34.93 -9.18 -9.72
CA GLU A 849 -35.95 -10.17 -10.04
C GLU A 849 -36.47 -10.84 -8.75
N ASN A 850 -35.60 -11.07 -7.80
CA ASN A 850 -35.90 -11.79 -6.54
C ASN A 850 -36.39 -10.87 -5.41
N ARG A 851 -36.69 -9.60 -5.68
CA ARG A 851 -37.18 -8.64 -4.67
C ARG A 851 -38.41 -7.90 -5.16
N ASP A 852 -39.43 -7.82 -4.30
CA ASP A 852 -40.69 -7.14 -4.62
C ASP A 852 -40.57 -5.63 -4.80
N SER A 853 -39.59 -4.99 -4.11
CA SER A 853 -39.42 -3.55 -4.17
C SER A 853 -38.08 -3.16 -4.82
N PRO A 854 -38.08 -2.20 -5.76
CA PRO A 854 -36.85 -1.69 -6.30
C PRO A 854 -36.12 -0.84 -5.27
N GLU A 855 -34.80 -0.90 -5.31
CA GLU A 855 -33.95 0.06 -4.61
C GLU A 855 -33.89 1.36 -5.41
N THR A 856 -34.10 2.49 -4.74
CA THR A 856 -34.05 3.79 -5.41
C THR A 856 -33.22 4.75 -4.57
N ILE A 857 -32.24 5.37 -5.19
CA ILE A 857 -31.38 6.37 -4.59
C ILE A 857 -31.53 7.67 -5.39
N THR A 858 -31.70 8.76 -4.70
CA THR A 858 -31.76 10.08 -5.31
C THR A 858 -30.76 10.99 -4.62
N SER A 859 -29.89 11.61 -5.39
CA SER A 859 -28.89 12.55 -4.90
C SER A 859 -29.01 13.90 -5.63
N ALA A 860 -28.76 14.97 -4.89
CA ALA A 860 -28.60 16.30 -5.45
C ALA A 860 -27.33 16.92 -4.86
N PHE A 861 -26.61 17.67 -5.66
CA PHE A 861 -25.33 18.24 -5.25
C PHE A 861 -25.07 19.62 -5.83
N ILE A 862 -24.29 20.39 -5.12
CA ILE A 862 -23.67 21.65 -5.55
C ILE A 862 -22.19 21.57 -5.14
N VAL A 863 -21.29 21.63 -6.13
CA VAL A 863 -19.87 21.59 -5.84
C VAL A 863 -19.19 22.78 -6.53
N VAL A 864 -18.30 23.43 -5.83
CA VAL A 864 -17.53 24.58 -6.34
C VAL A 864 -16.05 24.29 -6.19
N PHE A 865 -15.36 24.39 -7.28
CA PHE A 865 -13.91 24.25 -7.34
C PHE A 865 -13.26 25.58 -7.75
N ALA A 866 -12.07 25.85 -7.25
CA ALA A 866 -11.21 26.91 -7.75
C ALA A 866 -9.85 26.33 -8.11
N GLY A 867 -9.39 26.63 -9.33
CA GLY A 867 -8.12 26.17 -9.86
C GLY A 867 -7.35 27.29 -10.55
N LEU A 868 -6.10 27.02 -10.86
CA LEU A 868 -5.33 27.88 -11.72
C LEU A 868 -5.76 27.58 -13.16
N GLY A 869 -6.36 28.56 -13.82
CA GLY A 869 -6.78 28.40 -15.22
C GLY A 869 -5.61 27.94 -16.07
N SER A 870 -5.81 26.91 -16.87
CA SER A 870 -4.86 26.54 -17.91
C SER A 870 -4.80 27.66 -18.93
N SER A 871 -3.74 28.48 -18.89
CA SER A 871 -3.43 29.53 -19.87
C SER A 871 -3.05 28.92 -21.21
#